data_cd2e2fd8915a89220670feb66c5321c5
#
_entry.id   cd2e2fd8915a89220670feb66c5321c5
#
_cell.length_a   1.000
_cell.length_b   1.000
_cell.length_c   1.000
_cell.angle_alpha   90.00
_cell.angle_beta   90.00
_cell.angle_gamma   90.00
#
_symmetry.space_group_name_H-M   'P 1'
#
loop_
_entity.id
_entity.type
_entity.pdbx_description
1 polymer ?
#
loop_
_entity_poly.entity_id
_entity_poly.type
_entity_poly.pdbx_seq_one_letter_code
_entity_poly.pdbx_strand_id
1 'polypeptide(L)'
;MPKLSLAKLERHLYSAADRLRQEGLDAATYKDYIFGMLFLKRCSDVFDAEREKIVGAKVEQGMVKEKAETEYGENPDFYDGFFVPERARWIYLQDKLGDAREPYGSVLDKALGALAEHNDTLEHVLDHISFMRVQSNKRIVSDDACKDLVRHFSRYRLRNEDFQFSDLLGSAYEFLIKMFAESAGKKGGDIYTPRDVIRLMVRILKPMPGQSVNDPTCGSGGMLIISREFVEQSGGDPTNLRLCGQVNDASAWAICKLNMLLHGVPGADVRLEDTLLHPMHREAGELERFDRVIANPPFSQNYTKSNMEFPERFRWGWAPTTGKKGDLMFAQHMLAVCKPGGMVTTVMPHGVLFRGGAEKEIRKKFLEQDLIEAIIGLPPNLFYGAGIPACILVMRPNLTGQLPNPNKPENRRGQILFINADAEFHAGRAQNYLRPEHVEKIVSTYDRFEDIPNYARRVALAEISSPANDSNLNIRRYVDNSPPPEPHDVRAHLLGGVPVAEVEAQRSLFEALGFDATHAFAARSDAPSPPETGERDGVRGNAYFDFAPSLTDPSAIRPLVENDPGVQARVQALRDALAGWWSAHASRLADLPQHRKLNRVRSEFLDSFSGALSPLVVLDRFKLAGVIATWWTDTLPDFKTLLENGFPGVIDGWVDAIADAVDDDEAAGPTFDPFAHKLVRRVMSDYLDQIAAAKTDVARLKGEKEAFEQSNEPDDADEEELKIWNYAKDLERQIRELKAENKDALKELAKAEKVAAGNPSSKRKPHPLAGGGKGEGGMPAIRQSILAARARPNCSARSFACALREN
;
A
#
# COMPACT_ATOMS: atom_id res chain seq x y z
N MET A 1 -15.72 4.49 24.64
CA MET A 1 -14.58 3.57 24.50
C MET A 1 -13.66 4.13 23.42
N PRO A 2 -12.34 3.95 23.52
CA PRO A 2 -11.47 4.35 22.42
C PRO A 2 -11.86 3.62 21.11
N LYS A 3 -11.79 4.32 20.00
CA LYS A 3 -12.14 3.75 18.70
C LYS A 3 -11.06 2.77 18.24
N LEU A 4 -11.48 1.70 17.58
CA LEU A 4 -10.59 0.68 17.07
C LEU A 4 -9.79 1.24 15.88
N SER A 5 -8.45 1.16 15.94
CA SER A 5 -7.55 1.57 14.86
C SER A 5 -7.31 0.41 13.90
N LEU A 6 -6.90 0.73 12.65
CA LEU A 6 -6.56 -0.29 11.65
C LEU A 6 -5.44 -1.21 12.16
N ALA A 7 -4.35 -0.63 12.67
CA ALA A 7 -3.21 -1.39 13.19
C ALA A 7 -3.60 -2.33 14.36
N LYS A 8 -4.54 -1.91 15.21
CA LYS A 8 -5.03 -2.75 16.31
C LYS A 8 -5.86 -3.92 15.80
N LEU A 9 -6.73 -3.67 14.82
CA LEU A 9 -7.54 -4.72 14.22
C LEU A 9 -6.68 -5.71 13.41
N GLU A 10 -5.72 -5.22 12.63
CA GLU A 10 -4.77 -6.07 11.89
C GLU A 10 -3.99 -6.99 12.84
N ARG A 11 -3.47 -6.48 13.95
CA ARG A 11 -2.79 -7.30 14.98
C ARG A 11 -3.73 -8.33 15.60
N HIS A 12 -4.97 -7.95 15.89
CA HIS A 12 -5.98 -8.85 16.42
C HIS A 12 -6.27 -10.01 15.45
N LEU A 13 -6.43 -9.71 14.17
CA LEU A 13 -6.65 -10.70 13.14
C LEU A 13 -5.41 -11.59 12.90
N TYR A 14 -4.22 -11.00 12.94
CA TYR A 14 -2.97 -11.76 12.87
C TYR A 14 -2.84 -12.75 14.04
N SER A 15 -3.17 -12.31 15.26
CA SER A 15 -3.16 -13.19 16.45
C SER A 15 -4.16 -14.34 16.33
N ALA A 16 -5.34 -14.12 15.72
CA ALA A 16 -6.30 -15.19 15.43
C ALA A 16 -5.72 -16.22 14.44
N ALA A 17 -5.04 -15.72 13.39
CA ALA A 17 -4.37 -16.58 12.41
C ALA A 17 -3.23 -17.41 13.05
N ASP A 18 -2.46 -16.78 13.93
CA ASP A 18 -1.34 -17.45 14.60
C ASP A 18 -1.80 -18.56 15.54
N ARG A 19 -2.93 -18.39 16.24
CA ARG A 19 -3.56 -19.44 17.05
C ARG A 19 -3.91 -20.69 16.23
N LEU A 20 -4.52 -20.52 15.05
CA LEU A 20 -4.84 -21.62 14.16
C LEU A 20 -3.59 -22.25 13.52
N ARG A 21 -2.54 -21.47 13.29
CA ARG A 21 -1.25 -21.98 12.83
C ARG A 21 -0.59 -22.86 13.88
N GLN A 22 -0.71 -22.54 15.17
CA GLN A 22 -0.22 -23.36 16.28
C GLN A 22 -0.94 -24.70 16.37
N GLU A 23 -2.21 -24.77 15.93
CA GLU A 23 -2.94 -26.04 15.75
C GLU A 23 -2.47 -26.87 14.53
N GLY A 24 -1.46 -26.39 13.79
CA GLY A 24 -0.90 -27.06 12.62
C GLY A 24 -1.62 -26.82 11.30
N LEU A 25 -2.49 -25.82 11.23
CA LEU A 25 -3.23 -25.46 10.03
C LEU A 25 -2.39 -24.60 9.10
N ASP A 26 -2.45 -24.89 7.80
CA ASP A 26 -1.86 -24.04 6.78
C ASP A 26 -2.75 -22.83 6.46
N ALA A 27 -2.15 -21.82 5.82
CA ALA A 27 -2.84 -20.56 5.51
C ALA A 27 -4.04 -20.74 4.57
N ALA A 28 -3.97 -21.70 3.66
CA ALA A 28 -5.06 -21.97 2.72
C ALA A 28 -6.30 -22.53 3.44
N THR A 29 -6.08 -23.18 4.57
CA THR A 29 -7.15 -23.82 5.37
C THR A 29 -7.70 -22.86 6.44
N TYR A 30 -6.84 -22.20 7.24
CA TYR A 30 -7.34 -21.41 8.37
C TYR A 30 -7.97 -20.06 7.96
N LYS A 31 -7.72 -19.57 6.75
CA LYS A 31 -8.33 -18.32 6.25
C LYS A 31 -9.85 -18.34 6.31
N ASP A 32 -10.47 -19.44 5.89
CA ASP A 32 -11.92 -19.56 5.79
C ASP A 32 -12.56 -19.45 7.19
N TYR A 33 -11.94 -20.05 8.20
CA TYR A 33 -12.40 -19.97 9.60
C TYR A 33 -12.29 -18.55 10.17
N ILE A 34 -11.20 -17.85 9.91
CA ILE A 34 -11.03 -16.45 10.37
C ILE A 34 -12.04 -15.55 9.66
N PHE A 35 -12.22 -15.70 8.35
CA PHE A 35 -13.19 -14.95 7.58
C PHE A 35 -14.62 -15.19 8.08
N GLY A 36 -15.00 -16.45 8.29
CA GLY A 36 -16.31 -16.80 8.84
C GLY A 36 -16.54 -16.19 10.22
N MET A 37 -15.57 -16.27 11.12
CA MET A 37 -15.66 -15.72 12.47
C MET A 37 -15.74 -14.18 12.47
N LEU A 38 -14.89 -13.52 11.68
CA LEU A 38 -14.92 -12.06 11.55
C LEU A 38 -16.27 -11.57 11.01
N PHE A 39 -16.77 -12.23 9.96
CA PHE A 39 -18.02 -11.89 9.34
C PHE A 39 -19.21 -12.12 10.27
N LEU A 40 -19.29 -13.27 10.91
CA LEU A 40 -20.33 -13.62 11.88
C LEU A 40 -20.35 -12.63 13.07
N LYS A 41 -19.17 -12.31 13.61
CA LYS A 41 -19.04 -11.31 14.68
C LYS A 41 -19.52 -9.93 14.23
N ARG A 42 -19.12 -9.49 13.04
CA ARG A 42 -19.53 -8.21 12.46
C ARG A 42 -21.05 -8.15 12.25
N CYS A 43 -21.64 -9.18 11.63
CA CYS A 43 -23.08 -9.22 11.40
C CYS A 43 -23.83 -9.14 12.73
N SER A 44 -23.43 -9.90 13.75
CA SER A 44 -24.06 -9.85 15.06
C SER A 44 -23.96 -8.50 15.72
N ASP A 45 -22.78 -7.87 15.74
CA ASP A 45 -22.57 -6.60 16.39
C ASP A 45 -23.35 -5.45 15.73
N VAL A 46 -23.45 -5.46 14.39
CA VAL A 46 -24.24 -4.47 13.65
C VAL A 46 -25.74 -4.69 13.87
N PHE A 47 -26.20 -5.94 13.77
CA PHE A 47 -27.58 -6.30 14.05
C PHE A 47 -28.01 -5.86 15.47
N ASP A 48 -27.20 -6.14 16.49
CA ASP A 48 -27.49 -5.73 17.85
C ASP A 48 -27.64 -4.21 17.96
N ALA A 49 -26.79 -3.43 17.28
CA ALA A 49 -26.90 -1.97 17.26
C ALA A 49 -28.19 -1.48 16.57
N GLU A 50 -28.58 -2.11 15.44
CA GLU A 50 -29.81 -1.76 14.74
C GLU A 50 -31.05 -2.16 15.56
N ARG A 51 -31.03 -3.35 16.14
CA ARG A 51 -32.07 -3.87 17.04
C ARG A 51 -32.28 -2.94 18.26
N GLU A 52 -31.18 -2.53 18.91
CA GLU A 52 -31.23 -1.56 20.00
C GLU A 52 -31.93 -0.25 19.60
N LYS A 53 -31.67 0.26 18.41
CA LYS A 53 -32.29 1.47 17.87
C LYS A 53 -33.76 1.27 17.56
N ILE A 54 -34.13 0.19 16.87
CA ILE A 54 -35.50 -0.12 16.50
C ILE A 54 -36.38 -0.30 17.74
N VAL A 55 -35.93 -1.14 18.66
CA VAL A 55 -36.64 -1.41 19.93
C VAL A 55 -36.73 -0.15 20.77
N GLY A 56 -35.63 0.59 20.92
CA GLY A 56 -35.57 1.86 21.67
C GLY A 56 -36.58 2.89 21.15
N ALA A 57 -36.63 3.08 19.84
CA ALA A 57 -37.60 4.02 19.21
C ALA A 57 -39.06 3.63 19.50
N LYS A 58 -39.39 2.32 19.58
CA LYS A 58 -40.74 1.85 19.90
C LYS A 58 -41.06 2.02 21.37
N VAL A 59 -40.09 1.81 22.25
CA VAL A 59 -40.23 2.05 23.70
C VAL A 59 -40.42 3.53 23.98
N GLU A 60 -39.71 4.42 23.31
CA GLU A 60 -39.90 5.87 23.41
C GLU A 60 -41.30 6.30 22.93
N GLN A 61 -41.91 5.57 22.01
CA GLN A 61 -43.28 5.76 21.54
C GLN A 61 -44.32 5.16 22.54
N GLY A 62 -43.90 4.65 23.70
CA GLY A 62 -44.75 4.13 24.76
C GLY A 62 -45.06 2.64 24.69
N MET A 63 -44.35 1.88 23.82
CA MET A 63 -44.53 0.42 23.77
C MET A 63 -43.78 -0.27 24.92
N VAL A 64 -44.35 -1.35 25.42
CA VAL A 64 -43.68 -2.20 26.41
C VAL A 64 -42.47 -2.88 25.72
N LYS A 65 -41.34 -2.93 26.39
CA LYS A 65 -40.08 -3.39 25.83
C LYS A 65 -40.16 -4.81 25.27
N GLU A 66 -40.72 -5.75 26.01
CA GLU A 66 -40.85 -7.16 25.58
C GLU A 66 -41.70 -7.27 24.30
N LYS A 67 -42.72 -6.42 24.18
CA LYS A 67 -43.55 -6.37 22.98
C LYS A 67 -42.80 -5.78 21.80
N ALA A 68 -42.05 -4.69 22.04
CA ALA A 68 -41.21 -4.07 21.02
C ALA A 68 -40.13 -5.03 20.53
N GLU A 69 -39.49 -5.78 21.42
CA GLU A 69 -38.49 -6.79 21.08
C GLU A 69 -39.09 -7.90 20.21
N THR A 70 -40.29 -8.43 20.55
CA THR A 70 -40.91 -9.54 19.83
C THR A 70 -41.46 -9.11 18.46
N GLU A 71 -42.17 -7.97 18.41
CA GLU A 71 -42.87 -7.55 17.18
C GLU A 71 -41.96 -6.83 16.17
N TYR A 72 -40.91 -6.17 16.63
CA TYR A 72 -40.01 -5.36 15.81
C TYR A 72 -38.58 -5.84 15.84
N GLY A 73 -38.08 -6.22 17.01
CA GLY A 73 -36.70 -6.68 17.17
C GLY A 73 -36.40 -8.04 16.56
N GLU A 74 -37.43 -8.89 16.39
CA GLU A 74 -37.31 -10.24 15.80
C GLU A 74 -37.92 -10.31 14.38
N ASN A 75 -38.35 -9.21 13.80
CA ASN A 75 -38.94 -9.21 12.46
C ASN A 75 -37.92 -8.73 11.41
N PRO A 76 -37.51 -9.56 10.45
CA PRO A 76 -36.54 -9.22 9.41
C PRO A 76 -36.90 -7.98 8.58
N ASP A 77 -38.18 -7.71 8.39
CA ASP A 77 -38.66 -6.60 7.54
C ASP A 77 -38.27 -5.19 8.03
N PHE A 78 -37.79 -5.07 9.27
CA PHE A 78 -37.37 -3.80 9.87
C PHE A 78 -35.86 -3.53 9.76
N TYR A 79 -35.09 -4.44 9.14
CA TYR A 79 -33.64 -4.33 9.02
C TYR A 79 -33.23 -4.03 7.58
N ASP A 80 -32.52 -2.93 7.36
CA ASP A 80 -31.92 -2.62 6.05
C ASP A 80 -30.64 -3.47 5.81
N GLY A 81 -30.02 -3.94 6.88
CA GLY A 81 -28.83 -4.79 6.86
C GLY A 81 -29.14 -6.29 6.95
N PHE A 82 -28.21 -7.04 7.53
CA PHE A 82 -28.40 -8.47 7.76
C PHE A 82 -29.32 -8.71 8.95
N PHE A 83 -30.33 -9.55 8.77
CA PHE A 83 -31.06 -10.12 9.89
C PHE A 83 -30.24 -11.26 10.50
N VAL A 84 -30.00 -11.22 11.81
CA VAL A 84 -29.23 -12.24 12.51
C VAL A 84 -30.14 -13.04 13.43
N PRO A 85 -30.50 -14.28 13.08
CA PRO A 85 -31.33 -15.14 13.92
C PRO A 85 -30.62 -15.49 15.21
N GLU A 86 -31.40 -15.81 16.27
CA GLU A 86 -30.91 -15.99 17.65
C GLU A 86 -29.62 -16.83 17.74
N ARG A 87 -29.61 -18.00 17.03
CA ARG A 87 -28.47 -18.93 17.07
C ARG A 87 -27.20 -18.41 16.39
N ALA A 88 -27.30 -17.36 15.58
CA ALA A 88 -26.18 -16.69 14.93
C ALA A 88 -25.70 -15.44 15.69
N ARG A 89 -26.42 -15.04 16.77
CA ARG A 89 -26.02 -13.89 17.61
C ARG A 89 -24.80 -14.23 18.45
N TRP A 90 -23.92 -13.27 18.57
CA TRP A 90 -22.65 -13.48 19.30
C TRP A 90 -22.87 -13.86 20.77
N ILE A 91 -23.86 -13.28 21.42
CA ILE A 91 -24.21 -13.62 22.80
C ILE A 91 -24.62 -15.09 22.95
N TYR A 92 -25.41 -15.62 22.01
CA TYR A 92 -25.78 -17.04 22.01
C TYR A 92 -24.55 -17.94 21.88
N LEU A 93 -23.58 -17.58 21.02
CA LEU A 93 -22.34 -18.33 20.86
C LEU A 93 -21.50 -18.31 22.14
N GLN A 94 -21.43 -17.17 22.82
CA GLN A 94 -20.74 -17.05 24.12
C GLN A 94 -21.41 -17.90 25.21
N ASP A 95 -22.73 -17.92 25.28
CA ASP A 95 -23.49 -18.73 26.24
C ASP A 95 -23.28 -20.24 26.02
N LYS A 96 -23.02 -20.65 24.78
CA LYS A 96 -22.73 -22.06 24.43
C LYS A 96 -21.29 -22.49 24.70
N LEU A 97 -20.36 -21.60 25.09
CA LEU A 97 -18.97 -21.98 25.35
C LEU A 97 -18.80 -23.08 26.41
N GLY A 98 -19.69 -23.15 27.39
CA GLY A 98 -19.70 -24.15 28.42
C GLY A 98 -20.56 -25.39 28.11
N ASP A 99 -21.30 -25.42 27.00
CA ASP A 99 -22.21 -26.50 26.66
C ASP A 99 -21.45 -27.66 26.02
N ALA A 100 -21.51 -28.82 26.64
CA ALA A 100 -20.82 -30.03 26.15
C ALA A 100 -21.79 -31.03 25.44
N ARG A 101 -23.04 -30.64 25.21
CA ARG A 101 -24.06 -31.53 24.60
C ARG A 101 -23.86 -31.79 23.10
N GLU A 102 -23.20 -30.82 22.40
CA GLU A 102 -22.81 -30.97 21.01
C GLU A 102 -21.40 -30.38 20.79
N PRO A 103 -20.69 -30.86 19.73
CA PRO A 103 -19.41 -30.26 19.35
C PRO A 103 -19.54 -28.78 19.05
N TYR A 104 -18.63 -27.97 19.56
CA TYR A 104 -18.72 -26.51 19.40
C TYR A 104 -18.61 -26.05 17.94
N GLY A 105 -17.83 -26.76 17.12
CA GLY A 105 -17.80 -26.54 15.67
C GLY A 105 -19.18 -26.69 15.02
N SER A 106 -20.03 -27.61 15.49
CA SER A 106 -21.41 -27.76 15.01
C SER A 106 -22.29 -26.56 15.35
N VAL A 107 -22.06 -25.93 16.52
CA VAL A 107 -22.77 -24.70 16.92
C VAL A 107 -22.42 -23.58 15.94
N LEU A 108 -21.14 -23.44 15.56
CA LEU A 108 -20.67 -22.42 14.61
C LEU A 108 -21.21 -22.67 13.19
N ASP A 109 -21.18 -23.92 12.71
CA ASP A 109 -21.71 -24.27 11.39
C ASP A 109 -23.23 -23.98 11.31
N LYS A 110 -23.98 -24.30 12.36
CA LYS A 110 -25.41 -23.97 12.45
C LYS A 110 -25.68 -22.47 12.51
N ALA A 111 -24.79 -21.71 13.13
CA ALA A 111 -24.89 -20.26 13.18
C ALA A 111 -24.68 -19.63 11.80
N LEU A 112 -23.64 -20.06 11.07
CA LEU A 112 -23.37 -19.61 9.71
C LEU A 112 -24.49 -20.00 8.74
N GLY A 113 -24.99 -21.24 8.83
CA GLY A 113 -26.12 -21.72 8.04
C GLY A 113 -27.39 -20.90 8.29
N ALA A 114 -27.74 -20.66 9.57
CA ALA A 114 -28.91 -19.84 9.90
C ALA A 114 -28.78 -18.39 9.43
N LEU A 115 -27.56 -17.81 9.45
CA LEU A 115 -27.31 -16.47 8.90
C LEU A 115 -27.51 -16.44 7.39
N ALA A 116 -27.05 -17.45 6.66
CA ALA A 116 -27.21 -17.55 5.21
C ALA A 116 -28.68 -17.78 4.83
N GLU A 117 -29.42 -18.64 5.56
CA GLU A 117 -30.84 -18.95 5.30
C GLU A 117 -31.76 -17.73 5.42
N HIS A 118 -31.39 -16.73 6.20
CA HIS A 118 -32.20 -15.52 6.41
C HIS A 118 -31.74 -14.31 5.58
N ASN A 119 -30.72 -14.47 4.74
CA ASN A 119 -30.14 -13.36 3.97
C ASN A 119 -29.75 -13.82 2.57
N ASP A 120 -30.59 -13.54 1.57
CA ASP A 120 -30.40 -13.97 0.17
C ASP A 120 -29.02 -13.59 -0.41
N THR A 121 -28.49 -12.45 0.02
CA THR A 121 -27.16 -11.99 -0.43
C THR A 121 -26.00 -12.88 0.03
N LEU A 122 -26.24 -13.76 0.99
CA LEU A 122 -25.29 -14.73 1.52
C LEU A 122 -25.50 -16.14 0.97
N GLU A 123 -26.46 -16.34 0.06
CA GLU A 123 -26.69 -17.63 -0.56
C GLU A 123 -25.40 -18.16 -1.19
N HIS A 124 -25.00 -19.36 -0.78
CA HIS A 124 -23.75 -20.05 -1.15
C HIS A 124 -22.44 -19.35 -0.78
N VAL A 125 -22.46 -18.18 -0.15
CA VAL A 125 -21.24 -17.44 0.23
C VAL A 125 -20.51 -18.10 1.40
N LEU A 126 -21.26 -18.68 2.35
CA LEU A 126 -20.71 -19.28 3.57
C LEU A 126 -20.57 -20.81 3.51
N ASP A 127 -21.07 -21.47 2.44
CA ASP A 127 -21.14 -22.94 2.33
C ASP A 127 -19.77 -23.63 2.38
N HIS A 128 -18.71 -22.92 1.98
CA HIS A 128 -17.36 -23.47 1.98
C HIS A 128 -16.72 -23.48 3.38
N ILE A 129 -17.32 -22.81 4.37
CA ILE A 129 -16.83 -22.71 5.75
C ILE A 129 -17.53 -23.78 6.60
N SER A 130 -16.78 -24.77 7.08
CA SER A 130 -17.29 -25.76 8.02
C SER A 130 -16.28 -26.09 9.10
N PHE A 131 -16.61 -25.76 10.34
CA PHE A 131 -15.83 -26.08 11.54
C PHE A 131 -15.90 -27.57 11.91
N MET A 132 -16.80 -28.32 11.29
CA MET A 132 -16.93 -29.79 11.43
C MET A 132 -16.17 -30.56 10.38
N ARG A 133 -15.43 -29.87 9.47
CA ARG A 133 -14.68 -30.51 8.38
C ARG A 133 -13.65 -31.50 8.91
N VAL A 134 -13.60 -32.68 8.30
CA VAL A 134 -12.70 -33.78 8.66
C VAL A 134 -11.69 -33.98 7.53
N GLN A 135 -10.43 -34.15 7.90
CA GLN A 135 -9.35 -34.54 6.99
C GLN A 135 -8.53 -35.67 7.66
N SER A 136 -8.23 -36.71 6.90
CA SER A 136 -7.50 -37.89 7.43
C SER A 136 -8.07 -38.45 8.73
N ASN A 137 -9.39 -38.52 8.82
CA ASN A 137 -10.13 -39.04 9.98
C ASN A 137 -10.00 -38.21 11.29
N LYS A 138 -9.50 -36.96 11.19
CA LYS A 138 -9.48 -36.00 12.31
C LYS A 138 -10.17 -34.70 11.91
N ARG A 139 -10.80 -34.02 12.87
CA ARG A 139 -11.34 -32.69 12.65
C ARG A 139 -10.17 -31.75 12.37
N ILE A 140 -10.35 -30.86 11.39
CA ILE A 140 -9.34 -29.87 10.99
C ILE A 140 -9.15 -28.84 12.10
N VAL A 141 -10.24 -28.36 12.70
CA VAL A 141 -10.23 -27.43 13.84
C VAL A 141 -10.82 -28.12 15.06
N SER A 142 -10.11 -28.08 16.18
CA SER A 142 -10.60 -28.64 17.44
C SER A 142 -11.72 -27.79 18.05
N ASP A 143 -12.55 -28.38 18.91
CA ASP A 143 -13.58 -27.61 19.63
C ASP A 143 -12.98 -26.56 20.56
N ASP A 144 -11.81 -26.83 21.13
CA ASP A 144 -11.10 -25.88 21.98
C ASP A 144 -10.59 -24.70 21.16
N ALA A 145 -10.04 -24.95 19.96
CA ALA A 145 -9.66 -23.87 19.04
C ALA A 145 -10.86 -23.02 18.59
N CYS A 146 -12.02 -23.65 18.31
CA CYS A 146 -13.26 -22.93 18.02
C CYS A 146 -13.70 -22.03 19.18
N LYS A 147 -13.67 -22.55 20.41
CA LYS A 147 -14.00 -21.78 21.63
C LYS A 147 -13.02 -20.64 21.87
N ASP A 148 -11.73 -20.86 21.61
CA ASP A 148 -10.70 -19.84 21.75
C ASP A 148 -10.84 -18.73 20.71
N LEU A 149 -11.22 -19.06 19.48
CA LEU A 149 -11.57 -18.05 18.48
C LEU A 149 -12.73 -17.17 18.93
N VAL A 150 -13.81 -17.77 19.46
CA VAL A 150 -14.96 -16.99 19.97
C VAL A 150 -14.52 -16.09 21.12
N ARG A 151 -13.75 -16.60 22.10
CA ARG A 151 -13.19 -15.75 23.17
C ARG A 151 -12.30 -14.63 22.64
N HIS A 152 -11.48 -14.93 21.65
CA HIS A 152 -10.60 -13.96 21.02
C HIS A 152 -11.39 -12.84 20.35
N PHE A 153 -12.33 -13.17 19.46
CA PHE A 153 -13.17 -12.19 18.76
C PHE A 153 -14.15 -11.45 19.69
N SER A 154 -14.40 -11.97 20.90
CA SER A 154 -15.20 -11.26 21.92
C SER A 154 -14.49 -10.06 22.56
N ARG A 155 -13.17 -9.89 22.33
CA ARG A 155 -12.40 -8.79 22.95
C ARG A 155 -12.81 -7.42 22.42
N TYR A 156 -13.26 -7.35 21.17
CA TYR A 156 -13.63 -6.10 20.52
C TYR A 156 -15.05 -6.18 19.97
N ARG A 157 -15.72 -5.05 20.05
CA ARG A 157 -16.99 -4.82 19.37
C ARG A 157 -16.70 -4.25 17.98
N LEU A 158 -17.44 -4.70 16.97
CA LEU A 158 -17.20 -4.39 15.57
C LEU A 158 -18.38 -3.61 14.94
N ARG A 159 -18.89 -2.60 15.63
CA ARG A 159 -19.92 -1.68 15.13
C ARG A 159 -19.29 -0.54 14.35
N ASN A 160 -20.07 0.19 13.53
CA ASN A 160 -19.56 1.33 12.75
C ASN A 160 -18.98 2.44 13.65
N GLU A 161 -19.65 2.73 14.78
CA GLU A 161 -19.24 3.74 15.74
C GLU A 161 -17.95 3.38 16.50
N ASP A 162 -17.56 2.11 16.48
CA ASP A 162 -16.35 1.64 17.16
C ASP A 162 -15.07 1.87 16.33
N PHE A 163 -15.20 2.24 15.06
CA PHE A 163 -14.07 2.39 14.13
C PHE A 163 -13.60 3.84 14.01
N GLN A 164 -12.31 4.02 13.76
CA GLN A 164 -11.73 5.34 13.50
C GLN A 164 -12.23 5.94 12.17
N PHE A 165 -12.51 5.09 11.17
CA PHE A 165 -13.10 5.45 9.89
C PHE A 165 -13.95 4.28 9.35
N SER A 166 -14.91 4.59 8.50
CA SER A 166 -15.96 3.65 8.06
C SER A 166 -15.45 2.39 7.36
N ASP A 167 -14.39 2.52 6.53
CA ASP A 167 -13.81 1.41 5.74
C ASP A 167 -12.70 0.63 6.48
N LEU A 168 -12.60 0.79 7.80
CA LEU A 168 -11.53 0.17 8.58
C LEU A 168 -11.57 -1.36 8.53
N LEU A 169 -12.76 -1.92 8.63
CA LEU A 169 -12.93 -3.38 8.63
C LEU A 169 -12.60 -4.00 7.28
N GLY A 170 -13.02 -3.37 6.18
CA GLY A 170 -12.65 -3.78 4.83
C GLY A 170 -11.14 -3.74 4.61
N SER A 171 -10.49 -2.66 5.05
CA SER A 171 -9.03 -2.53 5.00
C SER A 171 -8.30 -3.62 5.78
N ALA A 172 -8.80 -3.99 6.96
CA ALA A 172 -8.24 -5.09 7.76
C ALA A 172 -8.49 -6.46 7.11
N TYR A 173 -9.62 -6.63 6.43
CA TYR A 173 -9.91 -7.84 5.66
C TYR A 173 -8.96 -7.99 4.46
N GLU A 174 -8.66 -6.91 3.74
CA GLU A 174 -7.66 -6.93 2.68
C GLU A 174 -6.25 -7.28 3.21
N PHE A 175 -5.88 -6.81 4.41
CA PHE A 175 -4.65 -7.22 5.07
C PHE A 175 -4.59 -8.74 5.26
N LEU A 176 -5.69 -9.36 5.70
CA LEU A 176 -5.78 -10.82 5.82
C LEU A 176 -5.63 -11.52 4.47
N ILE A 177 -6.33 -11.06 3.43
CA ILE A 177 -6.22 -11.63 2.08
C ILE A 177 -4.76 -11.58 1.60
N LYS A 178 -4.08 -10.45 1.80
CA LYS A 178 -2.66 -10.29 1.48
C LYS A 178 -1.80 -11.29 2.24
N MET A 179 -1.96 -11.39 3.54
CA MET A 179 -1.19 -12.31 4.39
C MET A 179 -1.37 -13.77 3.96
N PHE A 180 -2.58 -14.15 3.54
CA PHE A 180 -2.86 -15.50 3.03
C PHE A 180 -2.24 -15.73 1.65
N ALA A 181 -2.31 -14.74 0.76
CA ALA A 181 -1.69 -14.82 -0.56
C ALA A 181 -0.16 -14.99 -0.45
N GLU A 182 0.49 -14.28 0.47
CA GLU A 182 1.91 -14.43 0.78
C GLU A 182 2.26 -15.86 1.22
N SER A 183 1.40 -16.46 2.03
CA SER A 183 1.62 -17.82 2.55
C SER A 183 1.26 -18.92 1.53
N ALA A 184 0.32 -18.67 0.62
CA ALA A 184 -0.19 -19.63 -0.36
C ALA A 184 0.69 -19.75 -1.64
N GLY A 185 1.69 -18.92 -1.80
CA GLY A 185 2.61 -18.93 -2.94
C GLY A 185 1.89 -18.76 -4.29
N LYS A 186 2.10 -19.68 -5.24
CA LYS A 186 1.54 -19.55 -6.60
C LYS A 186 0.01 -19.44 -6.65
N LYS A 187 -0.72 -20.18 -5.81
CA LYS A 187 -2.18 -20.08 -5.73
C LYS A 187 -2.65 -18.74 -5.16
N GLY A 188 -1.82 -18.06 -4.38
CA GLY A 188 -2.11 -16.73 -3.88
C GLY A 188 -2.17 -15.66 -4.98
N GLY A 189 -1.31 -15.79 -6.00
CA GLY A 189 -1.28 -14.88 -7.15
C GLY A 189 -2.54 -14.92 -8.04
N ASP A 190 -3.24 -16.04 -8.07
CA ASP A 190 -4.51 -16.18 -8.82
C ASP A 190 -5.68 -15.50 -8.09
N ILE A 191 -5.56 -15.26 -6.77
CA ILE A 191 -6.63 -14.68 -5.93
C ILE A 191 -6.38 -13.21 -5.63
N TYR A 192 -5.11 -12.82 -5.48
CA TYR A 192 -4.73 -11.49 -4.99
C TYR A 192 -3.76 -10.77 -5.91
N THR A 193 -4.09 -9.56 -6.28
CA THR A 193 -3.20 -8.62 -6.98
C THR A 193 -2.62 -7.63 -5.98
N PRO A 194 -1.31 -7.32 -6.01
CA PRO A 194 -0.71 -6.34 -5.12
C PRO A 194 -1.42 -4.99 -5.18
N ARG A 195 -1.74 -4.43 -4.01
CA ARG A 195 -2.57 -3.21 -3.90
C ARG A 195 -1.97 -2.01 -4.65
N ASP A 196 -0.65 -1.92 -4.68
CA ASP A 196 0.05 -0.82 -5.37
C ASP A 196 -0.12 -0.92 -6.90
N VAL A 197 -0.13 -2.14 -7.44
CA VAL A 197 -0.43 -2.38 -8.86
C VAL A 197 -1.89 -2.03 -9.16
N ILE A 198 -2.82 -2.41 -8.28
CA ILE A 198 -4.24 -2.04 -8.42
C ILE A 198 -4.39 -0.51 -8.42
N ARG A 199 -3.76 0.19 -7.47
CA ARG A 199 -3.79 1.65 -7.40
C ARG A 199 -3.22 2.30 -8.66
N LEU A 200 -2.12 1.76 -9.18
CA LEU A 200 -1.55 2.22 -10.45
C LEU A 200 -2.57 2.09 -11.58
N MET A 201 -3.18 0.92 -11.74
CA MET A 201 -4.15 0.65 -12.79
C MET A 201 -5.41 1.52 -12.67
N VAL A 202 -5.96 1.67 -11.48
CA VAL A 202 -7.16 2.49 -11.21
C VAL A 202 -6.86 3.98 -11.45
N ARG A 203 -5.68 4.47 -11.08
CA ARG A 203 -5.26 5.84 -11.36
C ARG A 203 -5.09 6.13 -12.86
N ILE A 204 -4.72 5.13 -13.66
CA ILE A 204 -4.71 5.22 -15.12
C ILE A 204 -6.14 5.19 -15.67
N LEU A 205 -6.97 4.30 -15.16
CA LEU A 205 -8.34 4.04 -15.62
C LEU A 205 -9.31 5.20 -15.32
N LYS A 206 -9.15 5.86 -14.16
CA LYS A 206 -9.93 7.02 -13.66
C LYS A 206 -11.43 6.80 -13.76
N PRO A 207 -12.01 5.86 -13.03
CA PRO A 207 -13.44 5.66 -12.99
C PRO A 207 -14.14 6.89 -12.42
N MET A 208 -15.35 7.19 -12.90
CA MET A 208 -16.15 8.34 -12.48
C MET A 208 -17.55 7.91 -12.02
N PRO A 209 -18.23 8.69 -11.17
CA PRO A 209 -19.62 8.45 -10.82
C PRO A 209 -20.51 8.27 -12.05
N GLY A 210 -21.48 7.38 -11.99
CA GLY A 210 -22.38 7.05 -13.09
C GLY A 210 -21.81 6.09 -14.13
N GLN A 211 -20.55 5.69 -14.00
CA GLN A 211 -19.93 4.69 -14.86
C GLN A 211 -20.09 3.28 -14.32
N SER A 212 -19.82 2.31 -15.19
CA SER A 212 -19.73 0.90 -14.87
C SER A 212 -18.26 0.43 -14.98
N VAL A 213 -17.81 -0.34 -13.98
CA VAL A 213 -16.49 -0.97 -13.93
C VAL A 213 -16.67 -2.48 -13.95
N ASN A 214 -15.98 -3.16 -14.86
CA ASN A 214 -15.99 -4.61 -14.95
C ASN A 214 -14.59 -5.20 -14.73
N ASP A 215 -14.53 -6.21 -13.90
CA ASP A 215 -13.35 -7.08 -13.75
C ASP A 215 -13.74 -8.52 -14.09
N PRO A 216 -13.47 -8.98 -15.32
CA PRO A 216 -13.86 -10.32 -15.77
C PRO A 216 -13.06 -11.46 -15.12
N THR A 217 -12.09 -11.15 -14.26
CA THR A 217 -11.27 -12.13 -13.52
C THR A 217 -10.98 -11.62 -12.10
N CYS A 218 -12.06 -11.23 -11.39
CA CYS A 218 -11.99 -10.32 -10.24
C CYS A 218 -11.28 -10.88 -9.00
N GLY A 219 -10.99 -12.19 -8.92
CA GLY A 219 -10.33 -12.79 -7.76
C GLY A 219 -11.02 -12.39 -6.44
N SER A 220 -10.32 -11.71 -5.56
CA SER A 220 -10.86 -11.19 -4.29
C SER A 220 -11.65 -9.86 -4.42
N GLY A 221 -11.78 -9.30 -5.62
CA GLY A 221 -12.52 -8.07 -5.88
C GLY A 221 -11.75 -6.76 -5.59
N GLY A 222 -10.47 -6.83 -5.28
CA GLY A 222 -9.68 -5.66 -4.91
C GLY A 222 -9.68 -4.53 -5.96
N MET A 223 -9.72 -4.86 -7.26
CA MET A 223 -9.77 -3.85 -8.33
C MET A 223 -11.09 -3.07 -8.34
N LEU A 224 -12.19 -3.74 -8.07
CA LEU A 224 -13.52 -3.11 -7.97
C LEU A 224 -13.61 -2.20 -6.74
N ILE A 225 -13.13 -2.67 -5.59
CA ILE A 225 -13.09 -1.91 -4.33
C ILE A 225 -12.25 -0.64 -4.47
N ILE A 226 -11.02 -0.76 -4.97
CA ILE A 226 -10.13 0.41 -5.16
C ILE A 226 -10.70 1.38 -6.21
N SER A 227 -11.43 0.89 -7.21
CA SER A 227 -12.14 1.76 -8.17
C SER A 227 -13.22 2.60 -7.48
N ARG A 228 -13.97 2.02 -6.56
CA ARG A 228 -14.97 2.73 -5.74
C ARG A 228 -14.29 3.72 -4.78
N GLU A 229 -13.24 3.29 -4.10
CA GLU A 229 -12.45 4.15 -3.20
C GLU A 229 -11.87 5.36 -3.95
N PHE A 230 -11.41 5.17 -5.19
CA PHE A 230 -10.92 6.25 -6.03
C PHE A 230 -12.01 7.30 -6.35
N VAL A 231 -13.22 6.87 -6.65
CA VAL A 231 -14.36 7.77 -6.89
C VAL A 231 -14.68 8.56 -5.62
N GLU A 232 -14.75 7.91 -4.47
CA GLU A 232 -15.00 8.54 -3.17
C GLU A 232 -13.93 9.58 -2.81
N GLN A 233 -12.65 9.22 -2.92
CA GLN A 233 -11.53 10.12 -2.65
C GLN A 233 -11.46 11.30 -3.63
N SER A 234 -12.03 11.14 -4.82
CA SER A 234 -12.17 12.22 -5.80
C SER A 234 -13.34 13.15 -5.50
N GLY A 235 -14.11 12.86 -4.44
CA GLY A 235 -15.29 13.62 -4.02
C GLY A 235 -16.53 13.35 -4.86
N GLY A 236 -16.54 12.22 -5.57
CA GLY A 236 -17.72 11.69 -6.26
C GLY A 236 -18.55 10.80 -5.34
N ASP A 237 -19.78 10.54 -5.76
CA ASP A 237 -20.66 9.58 -5.08
C ASP A 237 -20.25 8.14 -5.48
N PRO A 238 -19.66 7.35 -4.56
CA PRO A 238 -19.22 5.99 -4.85
C PRO A 238 -20.41 5.02 -5.00
N THR A 239 -21.61 5.36 -4.53
CA THR A 239 -22.80 4.53 -4.67
C THR A 239 -23.33 4.56 -6.11
N ASN A 240 -23.00 5.59 -6.86
CA ASN A 240 -23.35 5.75 -8.27
C ASN A 240 -22.26 5.18 -9.20
N LEU A 241 -21.51 4.17 -8.74
CA LEU A 241 -20.56 3.40 -9.54
C LEU A 241 -21.02 1.96 -9.58
N ARG A 242 -21.38 1.47 -10.78
CA ARG A 242 -21.76 0.08 -10.95
C ARG A 242 -20.54 -0.82 -11.03
N LEU A 243 -20.43 -1.80 -10.15
CA LEU A 243 -19.32 -2.74 -10.05
C LEU A 243 -19.77 -4.14 -10.48
N CYS A 244 -19.09 -4.70 -11.47
CA CYS A 244 -19.36 -6.02 -12.00
C CYS A 244 -18.08 -6.85 -12.00
N GLY A 245 -18.16 -8.10 -11.59
CA GLY A 245 -17.03 -9.02 -11.57
C GLY A 245 -17.42 -10.43 -11.97
N GLN A 246 -16.47 -11.18 -12.50
CA GLN A 246 -16.64 -12.61 -12.74
C GLN A 246 -15.39 -13.37 -12.31
N VAL A 247 -15.58 -14.57 -11.76
CA VAL A 247 -14.50 -15.44 -11.28
C VAL A 247 -14.95 -16.90 -11.40
N ASN A 248 -14.03 -17.80 -11.74
CA ASN A 248 -14.35 -19.20 -11.97
C ASN A 248 -14.07 -20.14 -10.78
N ASP A 249 -13.50 -19.61 -9.69
CA ASP A 249 -13.21 -20.34 -8.47
C ASP A 249 -14.21 -19.99 -7.36
N ALA A 250 -14.92 -21.00 -6.82
CA ALA A 250 -15.95 -20.78 -5.82
C ALA A 250 -15.42 -20.17 -4.51
N SER A 251 -14.20 -20.54 -4.08
CA SER A 251 -13.59 -19.96 -2.88
C SER A 251 -13.22 -18.49 -3.10
N ALA A 252 -12.64 -18.16 -4.27
CA ALA A 252 -12.35 -16.79 -4.63
C ALA A 252 -13.62 -15.95 -4.78
N TRP A 253 -14.70 -16.52 -5.34
CA TRP A 253 -16.00 -15.88 -5.41
C TRP A 253 -16.56 -15.54 -4.03
N ALA A 254 -16.53 -16.48 -3.11
CA ALA A 254 -17.01 -16.27 -1.74
C ALA A 254 -16.18 -15.20 -1.01
N ILE A 255 -14.83 -15.25 -1.14
CA ILE A 255 -13.93 -14.20 -0.62
C ILE A 255 -14.28 -12.84 -1.21
N CYS A 256 -14.50 -12.76 -2.52
CA CYS A 256 -14.89 -11.54 -3.20
C CYS A 256 -16.21 -10.97 -2.65
N LYS A 257 -17.24 -11.81 -2.52
CA LYS A 257 -18.54 -11.42 -1.95
C LYS A 257 -18.41 -10.90 -0.53
N LEU A 258 -17.68 -11.61 0.34
CA LEU A 258 -17.42 -11.16 1.71
C LEU A 258 -16.62 -9.85 1.74
N ASN A 259 -15.64 -9.70 0.86
CA ASN A 259 -14.86 -8.48 0.73
C ASN A 259 -15.74 -7.29 0.33
N MET A 260 -16.61 -7.46 -0.65
CA MET A 260 -17.59 -6.43 -1.06
C MET A 260 -18.50 -6.03 0.11
N LEU A 261 -19.04 -7.02 0.85
CA LEU A 261 -19.92 -6.76 1.98
C LEU A 261 -19.21 -6.00 3.12
N LEU A 262 -17.98 -6.38 3.45
CA LEU A 262 -17.18 -5.73 4.49
C LEU A 262 -16.75 -4.30 4.13
N HIS A 263 -16.60 -4.01 2.83
CA HIS A 263 -16.39 -2.67 2.30
C HIS A 263 -17.70 -1.88 2.07
N GLY A 264 -18.84 -2.41 2.48
CA GLY A 264 -20.14 -1.73 2.32
C GLY A 264 -20.59 -1.61 0.86
N VAL A 265 -20.32 -2.63 0.05
CA VAL A 265 -20.69 -2.70 -1.39
C VAL A 265 -21.58 -3.93 -1.66
N PRO A 266 -22.75 -4.06 -1.01
CA PRO A 266 -23.61 -5.22 -1.20
C PRO A 266 -24.16 -5.37 -2.62
N GLY A 267 -24.25 -4.26 -3.37
CA GLY A 267 -24.79 -4.19 -4.73
C GLY A 267 -23.81 -4.56 -5.85
N ALA A 268 -22.58 -5.01 -5.54
CA ALA A 268 -21.65 -5.49 -6.55
C ALA A 268 -22.15 -6.79 -7.20
N ASP A 269 -22.25 -6.81 -8.54
CA ASP A 269 -22.69 -7.96 -9.32
C ASP A 269 -21.51 -8.89 -9.62
N VAL A 270 -21.25 -9.84 -8.73
CA VAL A 270 -20.15 -10.81 -8.87
C VAL A 270 -20.69 -12.18 -9.23
N ARG A 271 -20.29 -12.69 -10.39
CA ARG A 271 -20.75 -13.95 -10.96
C ARG A 271 -19.68 -15.04 -10.83
N LEU A 272 -20.13 -16.28 -10.61
CA LEU A 272 -19.28 -17.47 -10.54
C LEU A 272 -19.40 -18.26 -11.83
N GLU A 273 -18.44 -18.14 -12.75
CA GLU A 273 -18.34 -18.91 -13.99
C GLU A 273 -17.03 -18.58 -14.75
N ASP A 274 -16.65 -19.44 -15.68
CA ASP A 274 -15.50 -19.20 -16.55
C ASP A 274 -15.81 -18.11 -17.59
N THR A 275 -15.08 -17.01 -17.50
CA THR A 275 -15.27 -15.83 -18.37
C THR A 275 -15.03 -16.09 -19.84
N LEU A 276 -14.07 -16.98 -20.19
CA LEU A 276 -13.80 -17.31 -21.58
C LEU A 276 -14.86 -18.25 -22.15
N LEU A 277 -15.44 -19.13 -21.36
CA LEU A 277 -16.47 -20.06 -21.79
C LEU A 277 -17.87 -19.44 -21.73
N HIS A 278 -18.24 -18.92 -20.60
CA HIS A 278 -19.59 -18.48 -20.26
C HIS A 278 -19.57 -17.10 -19.60
N PRO A 279 -19.44 -16.01 -20.37
CA PRO A 279 -19.54 -14.66 -19.83
C PRO A 279 -20.97 -14.41 -19.34
N MET A 280 -21.12 -14.09 -18.05
CA MET A 280 -22.41 -14.02 -17.37
C MET A 280 -23.07 -12.64 -17.40
N HIS A 281 -22.31 -11.57 -17.63
CA HIS A 281 -22.88 -10.23 -17.73
C HIS A 281 -23.45 -10.00 -19.13
N ARG A 282 -24.79 -10.00 -19.20
CA ARG A 282 -25.56 -9.93 -20.46
C ARG A 282 -26.71 -8.94 -20.33
N GLU A 283 -26.95 -8.23 -21.41
CA GLU A 283 -28.08 -7.33 -21.57
C GLU A 283 -28.83 -7.67 -22.85
N ALA A 284 -30.14 -7.96 -22.76
CA ALA A 284 -30.98 -8.37 -23.86
C ALA A 284 -30.44 -9.54 -24.71
N GLY A 285 -29.75 -10.49 -24.10
CA GLY A 285 -29.15 -11.67 -24.77
C GLY A 285 -27.77 -11.44 -25.38
N GLU A 286 -27.27 -10.22 -25.40
CA GLU A 286 -25.94 -9.84 -25.88
C GLU A 286 -24.98 -9.62 -24.71
N LEU A 287 -23.69 -9.56 -24.99
CA LEU A 287 -22.69 -9.18 -23.99
C LEU A 287 -22.89 -7.74 -23.53
N GLU A 288 -23.04 -7.56 -22.23
CA GLU A 288 -23.05 -6.25 -21.63
C GLU A 288 -21.72 -5.52 -21.81
N ARG A 289 -21.78 -4.20 -21.99
CA ARG A 289 -20.60 -3.36 -22.16
C ARG A 289 -20.44 -2.37 -21.03
N PHE A 290 -19.19 -2.13 -20.64
CA PHE A 290 -18.80 -1.34 -19.47
C PHE A 290 -17.97 -0.12 -19.88
N ASP A 291 -18.06 0.95 -19.09
CA ASP A 291 -17.28 2.17 -19.32
C ASP A 291 -15.79 1.96 -19.04
N ARG A 292 -15.49 1.12 -18.05
CA ARG A 292 -14.14 0.77 -17.62
C ARG A 292 -14.04 -0.74 -17.46
N VAL A 293 -12.95 -1.30 -17.99
CA VAL A 293 -12.63 -2.72 -17.81
C VAL A 293 -11.22 -2.80 -17.23
N ILE A 294 -11.09 -3.49 -16.11
CA ILE A 294 -9.83 -3.65 -15.38
C ILE A 294 -9.65 -5.11 -15.00
N ALA A 295 -8.47 -5.68 -15.23
CA ALA A 295 -8.24 -7.07 -14.88
C ALA A 295 -6.77 -7.39 -14.65
N ASN A 296 -6.55 -8.41 -13.82
CA ASN A 296 -5.33 -9.19 -13.77
C ASN A 296 -5.70 -10.65 -14.05
N PRO A 297 -5.81 -11.06 -15.33
CA PRO A 297 -6.18 -12.43 -15.68
C PRO A 297 -5.13 -13.44 -15.19
N PRO A 298 -5.51 -14.69 -14.92
CA PRO A 298 -4.56 -15.73 -14.58
C PRO A 298 -3.57 -15.94 -15.74
N PHE A 299 -2.25 -15.85 -15.42
CA PHE A 299 -1.21 -15.89 -16.43
C PHE A 299 -1.06 -17.27 -17.03
N SER A 300 -0.88 -17.29 -18.34
CA SER A 300 -0.48 -18.50 -19.07
C SER A 300 -1.43 -19.68 -18.83
N GLN A 301 -2.73 -19.48 -19.03
CA GLN A 301 -3.75 -20.51 -18.91
C GLN A 301 -3.99 -21.20 -20.26
N ASN A 302 -4.39 -22.48 -20.18
CA ASN A 302 -5.04 -23.16 -21.30
C ASN A 302 -6.53 -22.78 -21.30
N TYR A 303 -7.15 -22.86 -22.47
CA TYR A 303 -8.58 -22.64 -22.62
C TYR A 303 -9.15 -23.64 -23.64
N THR A 304 -10.46 -23.75 -23.71
CA THR A 304 -11.16 -24.58 -24.68
C THR A 304 -12.12 -23.76 -25.53
N LYS A 305 -12.37 -24.21 -26.77
CA LYS A 305 -13.35 -23.62 -27.66
C LYS A 305 -14.69 -24.34 -27.62
N SER A 306 -14.71 -25.54 -27.03
CA SER A 306 -15.91 -26.37 -26.95
C SER A 306 -16.94 -25.68 -26.03
N ASN A 307 -18.16 -25.54 -26.54
CA ASN A 307 -19.28 -24.91 -25.84
C ASN A 307 -19.03 -23.44 -25.43
N MET A 308 -18.07 -22.76 -26.11
CA MET A 308 -17.79 -21.37 -25.84
C MET A 308 -18.90 -20.47 -26.39
N GLU A 309 -19.48 -19.66 -25.53
CA GLU A 309 -20.50 -18.68 -25.90
C GLU A 309 -19.86 -17.41 -26.44
N PHE A 310 -20.56 -16.70 -27.33
CA PHE A 310 -20.09 -15.45 -27.97
C PHE A 310 -18.69 -15.53 -28.58
N PRO A 311 -18.41 -16.50 -29.47
CA PRO A 311 -17.08 -16.67 -30.06
C PRO A 311 -16.66 -15.49 -30.96
N GLU A 312 -17.59 -14.67 -31.43
CA GLU A 312 -17.37 -13.47 -32.25
C GLU A 312 -16.55 -12.38 -31.54
N ARG A 313 -16.49 -12.40 -30.21
CA ARG A 313 -15.60 -11.48 -29.45
C ARG A 313 -14.13 -11.71 -29.75
N PHE A 314 -13.76 -12.87 -30.28
CA PHE A 314 -12.39 -13.24 -30.67
C PHE A 314 -12.08 -12.95 -32.14
N ARG A 315 -12.61 -11.85 -32.65
CA ARG A 315 -12.54 -11.45 -34.06
C ARG A 315 -11.13 -11.19 -34.59
N TRP A 316 -10.16 -10.93 -33.70
CA TRP A 316 -8.77 -10.70 -34.11
C TRP A 316 -7.96 -11.99 -34.23
N GLY A 317 -8.50 -13.13 -33.85
CA GLY A 317 -7.91 -14.44 -34.04
C GLY A 317 -7.87 -15.27 -32.74
N TRP A 318 -7.49 -16.50 -32.91
CA TRP A 318 -7.45 -17.48 -31.83
C TRP A 318 -6.01 -17.81 -31.46
N ALA A 319 -5.63 -17.59 -30.21
CA ALA A 319 -4.40 -18.13 -29.66
C ALA A 319 -4.47 -19.66 -29.58
N PRO A 320 -3.33 -20.38 -29.50
CA PRO A 320 -3.36 -21.83 -29.30
C PRO A 320 -4.10 -22.19 -27.98
N THR A 321 -4.96 -23.21 -28.05
CA THR A 321 -5.74 -23.67 -26.90
C THR A 321 -4.88 -24.37 -25.84
N THR A 322 -3.73 -24.90 -26.24
CA THR A 322 -2.75 -25.58 -25.39
C THR A 322 -1.45 -24.78 -25.31
N GLY A 323 -0.52 -25.21 -24.45
CA GLY A 323 0.75 -24.53 -24.27
C GLY A 323 0.65 -23.22 -23.50
N LYS A 324 -0.42 -23.04 -22.73
CA LYS A 324 -0.62 -21.90 -21.83
C LYS A 324 -0.60 -20.56 -22.55
N LYS A 325 -1.46 -20.40 -23.55
CA LYS A 325 -1.51 -19.26 -24.48
C LYS A 325 -2.79 -18.42 -24.43
N GLY A 326 -3.63 -18.59 -23.39
CA GLY A 326 -4.92 -17.92 -23.25
C GLY A 326 -4.85 -16.39 -23.00
N ASP A 327 -3.68 -15.83 -22.72
CA ASP A 327 -3.52 -14.44 -22.30
C ASP A 327 -4.23 -13.43 -23.24
N LEU A 328 -3.99 -13.50 -24.56
CA LEU A 328 -4.62 -12.59 -25.52
C LEU A 328 -6.12 -12.87 -25.75
N MET A 329 -6.65 -14.00 -25.29
CA MET A 329 -8.09 -14.25 -25.35
C MET A 329 -8.82 -13.40 -24.30
N PHE A 330 -8.24 -13.25 -23.10
CA PHE A 330 -8.76 -12.31 -22.10
C PHE A 330 -8.71 -10.86 -22.59
N ALA A 331 -7.62 -10.44 -23.23
CA ALA A 331 -7.52 -9.09 -23.82
C ALA A 331 -8.62 -8.83 -24.86
N GLN A 332 -8.92 -9.81 -25.73
CA GLN A 332 -10.00 -9.71 -26.71
C GLN A 332 -11.37 -9.65 -26.04
N HIS A 333 -11.62 -10.48 -25.04
CA HIS A 333 -12.86 -10.43 -24.27
C HIS A 333 -13.07 -9.04 -23.64
N MET A 334 -12.04 -8.49 -22.97
CA MET A 334 -12.13 -7.16 -22.34
C MET A 334 -12.43 -6.05 -23.35
N LEU A 335 -11.84 -6.11 -24.56
CA LEU A 335 -12.15 -5.17 -25.63
C LEU A 335 -13.59 -5.33 -26.15
N ALA A 336 -14.12 -6.55 -26.17
CA ALA A 336 -15.49 -6.82 -26.63
C ALA A 336 -16.56 -6.30 -25.65
N VAL A 337 -16.27 -6.37 -24.34
CA VAL A 337 -17.17 -5.88 -23.28
C VAL A 337 -16.91 -4.42 -22.87
N CYS A 338 -16.04 -3.71 -23.58
CA CYS A 338 -15.79 -2.29 -23.33
C CYS A 338 -16.64 -1.40 -24.26
N LYS A 339 -17.28 -0.39 -23.70
CA LYS A 339 -18.09 0.60 -24.46
C LYS A 339 -17.22 1.42 -25.41
N PRO A 340 -17.77 1.96 -26.53
CA PRO A 340 -17.13 3.06 -27.25
C PRO A 340 -16.79 4.20 -26.28
N GLY A 341 -15.59 4.77 -26.39
CA GLY A 341 -15.09 5.77 -25.45
C GLY A 341 -14.63 5.23 -24.11
N GLY A 342 -14.83 3.94 -23.86
CA GLY A 342 -14.34 3.27 -22.66
C GLY A 342 -12.83 3.02 -22.69
N MET A 343 -12.32 2.42 -21.62
CA MET A 343 -10.91 2.09 -21.46
C MET A 343 -10.75 0.72 -20.84
N VAL A 344 -9.76 -0.02 -21.30
CA VAL A 344 -9.30 -1.30 -20.75
C VAL A 344 -7.91 -1.10 -20.17
N THR A 345 -7.70 -1.53 -18.93
CA THR A 345 -6.37 -1.70 -18.34
C THR A 345 -6.22 -3.13 -17.85
N THR A 346 -5.16 -3.81 -18.29
CA THR A 346 -4.97 -5.21 -17.91
C THR A 346 -3.51 -5.55 -17.70
N VAL A 347 -3.25 -6.37 -16.69
CA VAL A 347 -1.92 -6.96 -16.48
C VAL A 347 -1.75 -8.15 -17.39
N MET A 348 -0.62 -8.22 -18.07
CA MET A 348 -0.29 -9.32 -18.99
C MET A 348 1.17 -9.75 -18.82
N PRO A 349 1.50 -11.03 -19.02
CA PRO A 349 2.90 -11.45 -19.07
C PRO A 349 3.61 -10.87 -20.29
N HIS A 350 4.87 -10.50 -20.18
CA HIS A 350 5.65 -9.91 -21.29
C HIS A 350 5.63 -10.74 -22.58
N GLY A 351 5.41 -12.04 -22.46
CA GLY A 351 5.35 -12.93 -23.61
C GLY A 351 4.34 -12.52 -24.67
N VAL A 352 3.21 -11.91 -24.30
CA VAL A 352 2.18 -11.45 -25.25
C VAL A 352 2.73 -10.36 -26.19
N LEU A 353 3.78 -9.67 -25.80
CA LEU A 353 4.37 -8.56 -26.56
C LEU A 353 5.21 -9.03 -27.74
N PHE A 354 5.79 -10.25 -27.70
CA PHE A 354 6.77 -10.67 -28.70
C PHE A 354 6.67 -12.11 -29.18
N ARG A 355 5.84 -12.98 -28.53
CA ARG A 355 5.67 -14.35 -29.00
C ARG A 355 5.18 -14.38 -30.45
N GLY A 356 5.71 -15.33 -31.26
CA GLY A 356 5.37 -15.53 -32.65
C GLY A 356 4.05 -16.27 -32.87
N GLY A 357 3.81 -16.71 -34.12
CA GLY A 357 2.65 -17.52 -34.52
C GLY A 357 1.32 -16.77 -34.38
N ALA A 358 0.29 -17.46 -33.92
CA ALA A 358 -1.06 -16.89 -33.82
C ALA A 358 -1.14 -15.67 -32.89
N GLU A 359 -0.35 -15.61 -31.82
CA GLU A 359 -0.31 -14.46 -30.94
C GLU A 359 0.25 -13.21 -31.64
N LYS A 360 1.22 -13.38 -32.57
CA LYS A 360 1.73 -12.31 -33.42
C LYS A 360 0.65 -11.76 -34.34
N GLU A 361 -0.14 -12.65 -34.97
CA GLU A 361 -1.22 -12.22 -35.87
C GLU A 361 -2.33 -11.46 -35.12
N ILE A 362 -2.64 -11.85 -33.89
CA ILE A 362 -3.58 -11.09 -33.02
C ILE A 362 -3.00 -9.70 -32.71
N ARG A 363 -1.73 -9.60 -32.29
CA ARG A 363 -1.08 -8.31 -32.02
C ARG A 363 -1.06 -7.40 -33.25
N LYS A 364 -0.74 -7.96 -34.43
CA LYS A 364 -0.75 -7.23 -35.68
C LYS A 364 -2.09 -6.57 -35.93
N LYS A 365 -3.17 -7.32 -35.76
CA LYS A 365 -4.54 -6.78 -35.91
C LYS A 365 -4.88 -5.74 -34.85
N PHE A 366 -4.36 -5.87 -33.60
CA PHE A 366 -4.51 -4.84 -32.57
C PHE A 366 -3.84 -3.53 -32.99
N LEU A 367 -2.65 -3.61 -33.61
CA LEU A 367 -1.94 -2.46 -34.15
C LEU A 367 -2.66 -1.86 -35.36
N GLU A 368 -3.11 -2.70 -36.30
CA GLU A 368 -3.87 -2.28 -37.52
C GLU A 368 -5.15 -1.52 -37.15
N GLN A 369 -5.75 -1.79 -35.97
CA GLN A 369 -6.95 -1.09 -35.49
C GLN A 369 -6.66 -0.01 -34.44
N ASP A 370 -5.40 0.28 -34.19
CA ASP A 370 -4.96 1.29 -33.21
C ASP A 370 -5.58 1.11 -31.81
N LEU A 371 -5.63 -0.14 -31.32
CA LEU A 371 -6.30 -0.46 -30.06
C LEU A 371 -5.45 -0.18 -28.82
N ILE A 372 -4.12 -0.28 -28.93
CA ILE A 372 -3.20 -0.15 -27.80
C ILE A 372 -2.81 1.32 -27.65
N GLU A 373 -3.06 1.89 -26.46
CA GLU A 373 -2.71 3.27 -26.13
C GLU A 373 -1.35 3.37 -25.42
N ALA A 374 -1.09 2.46 -24.48
CA ALA A 374 0.19 2.41 -23.76
C ALA A 374 0.55 0.99 -23.34
N ILE A 375 1.86 0.75 -23.21
CA ILE A 375 2.45 -0.47 -22.65
C ILE A 375 3.41 -0.06 -21.55
N ILE A 376 3.14 -0.53 -20.33
CA ILE A 376 3.91 -0.18 -19.13
C ILE A 376 4.58 -1.44 -18.61
N GLY A 377 5.90 -1.51 -18.73
CA GLY A 377 6.71 -2.60 -18.15
C GLY A 377 6.75 -2.47 -16.64
N LEU A 378 6.41 -3.55 -15.96
CA LEU A 378 6.46 -3.62 -14.50
C LEU A 378 7.75 -4.27 -14.03
N PRO A 379 8.21 -3.96 -12.81
CA PRO A 379 9.33 -4.63 -12.17
C PRO A 379 9.13 -6.16 -12.08
N PRO A 380 10.22 -6.91 -12.09
CA PRO A 380 10.14 -8.35 -11.84
C PRO A 380 9.72 -8.63 -10.40
N ASN A 381 9.19 -9.83 -10.17
CA ASN A 381 8.86 -10.35 -8.82
C ASN A 381 7.88 -9.47 -8.02
N LEU A 382 6.89 -8.84 -8.70
CA LEU A 382 5.80 -8.12 -8.03
C LEU A 382 4.63 -9.03 -7.65
N PHE A 383 4.37 -10.09 -8.42
CA PHE A 383 3.20 -10.96 -8.23
C PHE A 383 3.57 -12.23 -7.50
N TYR A 384 2.72 -12.64 -6.54
CA TYR A 384 2.95 -13.86 -5.77
C TYR A 384 3.07 -15.09 -6.67
N GLY A 385 4.14 -15.85 -6.48
CA GLY A 385 4.39 -17.09 -7.22
C GLY A 385 4.63 -16.94 -8.73
N ALA A 386 4.72 -15.72 -9.25
CA ALA A 386 5.01 -15.44 -10.66
C ALA A 386 6.32 -14.68 -10.79
N GLY A 387 7.41 -15.40 -11.08
CA GLY A 387 8.72 -14.78 -11.43
C GLY A 387 8.78 -14.21 -12.85
N ILE A 388 7.68 -14.27 -13.60
CA ILE A 388 7.62 -13.81 -15.00
C ILE A 388 7.41 -12.30 -15.02
N PRO A 389 8.23 -11.53 -15.78
CA PRO A 389 7.98 -10.10 -15.96
C PRO A 389 6.60 -9.84 -16.56
N ALA A 390 5.89 -8.88 -15.99
CA ALA A 390 4.56 -8.47 -16.43
C ALA A 390 4.54 -7.03 -16.93
N CYS A 391 3.52 -6.70 -17.71
CA CYS A 391 3.25 -5.35 -18.16
C CYS A 391 1.76 -5.01 -18.00
N ILE A 392 1.45 -3.72 -17.96
CA ILE A 392 0.08 -3.25 -18.08
C ILE A 392 -0.14 -2.83 -19.54
N LEU A 393 -1.19 -3.38 -20.17
CA LEU A 393 -1.72 -2.92 -21.43
C LEU A 393 -2.86 -1.94 -21.16
N VAL A 394 -2.76 -0.74 -21.74
CA VAL A 394 -3.85 0.23 -21.78
C VAL A 394 -4.40 0.23 -23.20
N MET A 395 -5.71 -0.10 -23.34
CA MET A 395 -6.33 -0.29 -24.63
C MET A 395 -7.64 0.51 -24.75
N ARG A 396 -7.99 0.86 -25.99
CA ARG A 396 -9.24 1.50 -26.35
C ARG A 396 -9.95 0.68 -27.42
N PRO A 397 -11.23 0.34 -27.26
CA PRO A 397 -11.96 -0.36 -28.29
C PRO A 397 -12.10 0.49 -29.55
N ASN A 398 -12.08 -0.16 -30.72
CA ASN A 398 -12.40 0.45 -32.01
C ASN A 398 -13.50 -0.36 -32.69
N LEU A 399 -14.73 -0.04 -32.39
CA LEU A 399 -15.90 -0.76 -32.92
C LEU A 399 -16.27 -0.33 -34.33
N THR A 400 -15.88 0.88 -34.74
CA THR A 400 -16.17 1.45 -36.06
C THR A 400 -15.17 1.04 -37.10
N GLY A 401 -13.97 0.56 -36.71
CA GLY A 401 -12.85 0.30 -37.62
C GLY A 401 -12.23 1.56 -38.25
N GLN A 402 -12.67 2.75 -37.85
CA GLN A 402 -12.12 4.02 -38.32
C GLN A 402 -10.71 4.21 -37.82
N LEU A 403 -9.79 4.66 -38.73
CA LEU A 403 -8.40 4.92 -38.41
C LEU A 403 -8.03 6.40 -38.64
N PRO A 404 -7.21 6.96 -37.75
CA PRO A 404 -6.79 6.41 -36.44
C PRO A 404 -7.97 6.24 -35.49
N ASN A 405 -7.85 5.38 -34.46
CA ASN A 405 -8.92 5.02 -33.53
C ASN A 405 -9.56 6.27 -32.88
N PRO A 406 -10.84 6.59 -33.16
CA PRO A 406 -11.48 7.80 -32.66
C PRO A 406 -11.69 7.79 -31.12
N ASN A 407 -11.66 6.63 -30.49
CA ASN A 407 -11.82 6.47 -29.04
C ASN A 407 -10.52 6.76 -28.26
N LYS A 408 -9.39 6.89 -28.92
CA LYS A 408 -8.18 7.44 -28.31
C LYS A 408 -8.23 8.97 -28.27
N PRO A 409 -7.67 9.62 -27.23
CA PRO A 409 -7.42 11.05 -27.25
C PRO A 409 -6.62 11.44 -28.51
N GLU A 410 -6.90 12.60 -29.07
CA GLU A 410 -6.36 13.01 -30.38
C GLU A 410 -4.81 12.94 -30.41
N ASN A 411 -4.17 13.44 -29.37
CA ASN A 411 -2.70 13.42 -29.25
C ASN A 411 -2.10 12.01 -29.00
N ARG A 412 -2.93 10.96 -28.88
CA ARG A 412 -2.51 9.56 -28.63
C ARG A 412 -2.81 8.65 -29.82
N ARG A 413 -3.49 9.13 -30.83
CA ARG A 413 -3.89 8.35 -32.01
C ARG A 413 -2.69 7.98 -32.87
N GLY A 414 -2.69 6.77 -33.46
CA GLY A 414 -1.66 6.29 -34.37
C GLY A 414 -0.30 6.04 -33.72
N GLN A 415 -0.22 6.01 -32.40
CA GLN A 415 1.01 5.78 -31.66
C GLN A 415 0.75 5.05 -30.33
N ILE A 416 1.80 4.47 -29.77
CA ILE A 416 1.79 3.78 -28.46
C ILE A 416 2.86 4.43 -27.57
N LEU A 417 2.50 4.71 -26.33
CA LEU A 417 3.46 5.08 -25.31
C LEU A 417 4.04 3.83 -24.64
N PHE A 418 5.34 3.64 -24.76
CA PHE A 418 6.08 2.63 -24.01
C PHE A 418 6.68 3.27 -22.77
N ILE A 419 6.41 2.69 -21.61
CA ILE A 419 7.03 3.07 -20.32
C ILE A 419 7.79 1.86 -19.80
N ASN A 420 9.09 2.00 -19.60
CA ASN A 420 9.91 0.97 -18.99
C ASN A 420 10.14 1.27 -17.52
N ALA A 421 9.25 0.74 -16.68
CA ALA A 421 9.33 0.91 -15.24
C ALA A 421 9.92 -0.33 -14.52
N ASP A 422 10.68 -1.18 -15.21
CA ASP A 422 11.24 -2.40 -14.64
C ASP A 422 12.25 -2.16 -13.49
N ALA A 423 12.83 -0.97 -13.40
CA ALA A 423 13.70 -0.53 -12.32
C ALA A 423 12.97 0.23 -11.18
N GLU A 424 11.68 0.51 -11.33
CA GLU A 424 10.89 1.30 -10.38
C GLU A 424 10.28 0.43 -9.27
N PHE A 425 11.11 -0.04 -8.34
CA PHE A 425 10.63 -0.87 -7.23
C PHE A 425 11.47 -0.68 -5.96
N HIS A 426 10.90 -1.13 -4.87
CA HIS A 426 11.64 -1.39 -3.64
C HIS A 426 11.76 -2.89 -3.43
N ALA A 427 12.98 -3.36 -3.17
CA ALA A 427 13.24 -4.75 -2.91
C ALA A 427 12.71 -5.14 -1.53
N GLY A 428 11.77 -6.08 -1.48
CA GLY A 428 11.28 -6.68 -0.25
C GLY A 428 11.92 -8.05 0.00
N ARG A 429 11.71 -8.60 1.19
CA ARG A 429 12.29 -9.89 1.58
C ARG A 429 11.76 -11.06 0.72
N ALA A 430 10.48 -11.08 0.41
CA ALA A 430 9.83 -12.15 -0.34
C ALA A 430 9.53 -11.74 -1.79
N GLN A 431 9.20 -10.48 -2.03
CA GLN A 431 8.86 -9.93 -3.34
C GLN A 431 9.17 -8.44 -3.39
N ASN A 432 9.27 -7.91 -4.60
CA ASN A 432 9.36 -6.49 -4.85
C ASN A 432 7.99 -5.83 -4.68
N TYR A 433 7.97 -4.53 -4.44
CA TYR A 433 6.73 -3.74 -4.37
C TYR A 433 6.92 -2.34 -4.91
N LEU A 434 5.83 -1.75 -5.39
CA LEU A 434 5.82 -0.36 -5.84
C LEU A 434 5.58 0.55 -4.64
N ARG A 435 6.46 1.52 -4.46
CA ARG A 435 6.22 2.63 -3.52
C ARG A 435 5.36 3.70 -4.18
N PRO A 436 4.76 4.61 -3.41
CA PRO A 436 3.95 5.71 -3.93
C PRO A 436 4.69 6.56 -4.98
N GLU A 437 6.00 6.78 -4.81
CA GLU A 437 6.83 7.51 -5.78
C GLU A 437 6.91 6.82 -7.14
N HIS A 438 7.01 5.48 -7.16
CA HIS A 438 7.05 4.70 -8.40
C HIS A 438 5.71 4.81 -9.14
N VAL A 439 4.62 4.63 -8.40
CA VAL A 439 3.26 4.78 -8.95
C VAL A 439 3.05 6.19 -9.50
N GLU A 440 3.52 7.23 -8.78
CA GLU A 440 3.39 8.62 -9.22
C GLU A 440 4.15 8.90 -10.50
N LYS A 441 5.39 8.40 -10.61
CA LYS A 441 6.23 8.54 -11.80
C LYS A 441 5.55 7.90 -13.01
N ILE A 442 5.06 6.69 -12.89
CA ILE A 442 4.39 5.97 -13.97
C ILE A 442 3.11 6.70 -14.40
N VAL A 443 2.24 7.06 -13.43
CA VAL A 443 0.96 7.71 -13.71
C VAL A 443 1.17 9.08 -14.35
N SER A 444 2.07 9.92 -13.82
CA SER A 444 2.33 11.24 -14.37
C SER A 444 2.92 11.19 -15.78
N THR A 445 3.76 10.20 -16.07
CA THR A 445 4.30 9.96 -17.41
C THR A 445 3.19 9.56 -18.39
N TYR A 446 2.32 8.63 -17.98
CA TYR A 446 1.17 8.23 -18.77
C TYR A 446 0.19 9.38 -19.02
N ASP A 447 -0.11 10.16 -18.01
CA ASP A 447 -1.05 11.28 -18.11
C ASP A 447 -0.57 12.35 -19.07
N ARG A 448 0.71 12.74 -18.99
CA ARG A 448 1.33 13.71 -19.88
C ARG A 448 1.60 13.15 -21.27
N PHE A 449 1.65 11.83 -21.40
CA PHE A 449 1.92 11.12 -22.65
C PHE A 449 3.17 11.66 -23.36
N GLU A 450 4.30 11.66 -22.66
CA GLU A 450 5.54 12.33 -23.07
C GLU A 450 6.73 11.37 -23.17
N ASP A 451 7.72 11.77 -23.97
CA ASP A 451 9.00 11.07 -24.07
C ASP A 451 9.91 11.47 -22.91
N ILE A 452 10.52 10.48 -22.27
CA ILE A 452 11.50 10.67 -21.21
C ILE A 452 12.70 9.77 -21.50
N PRO A 453 13.91 10.33 -21.62
CA PRO A 453 15.11 9.56 -21.92
C PRO A 453 15.24 8.33 -21.01
N ASN A 454 15.53 7.17 -21.62
CA ASN A 454 15.73 5.89 -20.93
C ASN A 454 14.55 5.39 -20.08
N TYR A 455 13.36 6.03 -20.18
CA TYR A 455 12.21 5.69 -19.36
C TYR A 455 10.90 5.55 -20.13
N ALA A 456 10.59 6.48 -21.04
CA ALA A 456 9.34 6.45 -21.80
C ALA A 456 9.53 6.99 -23.21
N ARG A 457 8.83 6.37 -24.19
CA ARG A 457 8.88 6.79 -25.60
C ARG A 457 7.53 6.58 -26.27
N ARG A 458 7.09 7.60 -27.00
CA ARG A 458 5.97 7.51 -27.95
C ARG A 458 6.48 6.94 -29.25
N VAL A 459 5.89 5.85 -29.72
CA VAL A 459 6.31 5.15 -30.92
C VAL A 459 5.15 5.08 -31.90
N ALA A 460 5.37 5.58 -33.11
CA ALA A 460 4.36 5.53 -34.16
C ALA A 460 4.07 4.08 -34.61
N LEU A 461 2.80 3.78 -34.91
CA LEU A 461 2.41 2.44 -35.37
C LEU A 461 3.16 2.02 -36.64
N ALA A 462 3.49 2.96 -37.52
CA ALA A 462 4.30 2.71 -38.71
C ALA A 462 5.71 2.19 -38.37
N GLU A 463 6.34 2.71 -37.30
CA GLU A 463 7.64 2.22 -36.82
C GLU A 463 7.51 0.80 -36.25
N ILE A 464 6.48 0.54 -35.46
CA ILE A 464 6.24 -0.78 -34.87
C ILE A 464 5.96 -1.84 -35.95
N SER A 465 5.19 -1.48 -36.93
CA SER A 465 4.80 -2.38 -38.04
C SER A 465 5.85 -2.47 -39.13
N SER A 466 6.96 -1.75 -39.03
CA SER A 466 8.05 -1.81 -39.98
C SER A 466 8.66 -3.23 -40.10
N PRO A 467 9.27 -3.60 -41.23
CA PRO A 467 9.93 -4.90 -41.38
C PRO A 467 11.01 -5.15 -40.30
N ALA A 468 11.67 -4.10 -39.82
CA ALA A 468 12.69 -4.20 -38.77
C ALA A 468 12.11 -4.55 -37.38
N ASN A 469 10.91 -4.06 -37.09
CA ASN A 469 10.25 -4.30 -35.79
C ASN A 469 9.22 -5.43 -35.84
N ASP A 470 8.66 -5.73 -37.00
CA ASP A 470 7.82 -6.90 -37.28
C ASP A 470 6.69 -7.08 -36.25
N SER A 471 6.04 -5.97 -35.86
CA SER A 471 4.96 -5.92 -34.85
C SER A 471 5.38 -6.48 -33.50
N ASN A 472 6.67 -6.42 -33.15
CA ASN A 472 7.21 -6.78 -31.86
C ASN A 472 7.04 -5.59 -30.90
N LEU A 473 6.39 -5.84 -29.76
CA LEU A 473 6.07 -4.84 -28.74
C LEU A 473 7.00 -4.95 -27.52
N ASN A 474 8.14 -5.63 -27.62
CA ASN A 474 9.08 -5.72 -26.51
C ASN A 474 9.55 -4.32 -26.10
N ILE A 475 9.32 -3.96 -24.83
CA ILE A 475 9.50 -2.61 -24.29
C ILE A 475 10.96 -2.16 -24.48
N ARG A 476 11.94 -3.01 -24.16
CA ARG A 476 13.38 -2.68 -24.27
C ARG A 476 13.84 -2.41 -25.70
N ARG A 477 13.08 -2.81 -26.71
CA ARG A 477 13.36 -2.46 -28.11
C ARG A 477 13.15 -0.97 -28.37
N TYR A 478 12.24 -0.32 -27.62
CA TYR A 478 11.87 1.08 -27.80
C TYR A 478 12.38 1.98 -26.69
N VAL A 479 12.53 1.42 -25.48
CA VAL A 479 13.00 2.12 -24.29
C VAL A 479 14.04 1.25 -23.58
N ASP A 480 15.29 1.53 -23.86
CA ASP A 480 16.43 0.91 -23.17
C ASP A 480 16.81 1.76 -21.96
N ASN A 481 16.67 1.19 -20.77
CA ASN A 481 17.05 1.77 -19.51
C ASN A 481 18.34 1.16 -18.93
N SER A 482 19.09 0.43 -19.75
CA SER A 482 20.39 -0.09 -19.33
C SER A 482 21.30 1.07 -18.96
N PRO A 483 22.01 1.00 -17.82
CA PRO A 483 23.01 2.02 -17.50
C PRO A 483 24.05 2.06 -18.63
N PRO A 484 24.52 3.27 -19.01
CA PRO A 484 25.61 3.37 -19.97
C PRO A 484 26.80 2.59 -19.44
N PRO A 485 27.55 1.88 -20.30
CA PRO A 485 28.74 1.19 -19.86
C PRO A 485 29.69 2.18 -19.19
N GLU A 486 30.16 1.87 -18.00
CA GLU A 486 31.18 2.66 -17.35
C GLU A 486 32.43 2.69 -18.22
N PRO A 487 32.96 3.86 -18.55
CA PRO A 487 34.22 3.95 -19.28
C PRO A 487 35.34 3.45 -18.34
N HIS A 488 35.96 2.33 -18.72
CA HIS A 488 37.13 1.82 -18.01
C HIS A 488 38.39 2.54 -18.50
N ASP A 489 38.94 3.43 -17.67
CA ASP A 489 40.24 4.05 -17.91
C ASP A 489 41.33 3.19 -17.27
N VAL A 490 41.95 2.34 -18.09
CA VAL A 490 43.03 1.43 -17.65
C VAL A 490 44.20 2.18 -17.03
N ARG A 491 44.50 3.38 -17.51
CA ARG A 491 45.60 4.24 -16.99
C ARG A 491 45.27 4.75 -15.60
N ALA A 492 44.01 5.23 -15.39
CA ALA A 492 43.56 5.64 -14.06
C ALA A 492 43.67 4.50 -13.04
N HIS A 493 43.29 3.30 -13.43
CA HIS A 493 43.40 2.10 -12.56
C HIS A 493 44.88 1.75 -12.24
N LEU A 494 45.78 1.91 -13.20
CA LEU A 494 47.19 1.46 -13.01
C LEU A 494 48.07 2.55 -12.40
N LEU A 495 47.82 3.81 -12.70
CA LEU A 495 48.69 4.95 -12.36
C LEU A 495 48.02 5.95 -11.41
N GLY A 496 46.76 5.72 -11.05
CA GLY A 496 45.97 6.64 -10.25
C GLY A 496 45.52 7.88 -11.02
N GLY A 497 44.74 8.71 -10.36
CA GLY A 497 44.06 9.89 -10.89
C GLY A 497 42.61 9.59 -11.28
N VAL A 498 41.78 10.63 -11.23
CA VAL A 498 40.38 10.60 -11.65
C VAL A 498 40.25 11.21 -13.05
N PRO A 499 39.72 10.47 -14.05
CA PRO A 499 39.56 11.04 -15.39
C PRO A 499 38.69 12.32 -15.36
N VAL A 500 39.12 13.36 -16.04
CA VAL A 500 38.35 14.62 -16.16
C VAL A 500 36.93 14.33 -16.70
N ALA A 501 36.79 13.40 -17.63
CA ALA A 501 35.52 13.02 -18.21
C ALA A 501 34.53 12.45 -17.17
N GLU A 502 35.00 11.75 -16.14
CA GLU A 502 34.17 11.22 -15.06
C GLU A 502 33.65 12.33 -14.16
N VAL A 503 34.51 13.29 -13.80
CA VAL A 503 34.14 14.48 -13.01
C VAL A 503 33.13 15.33 -13.78
N GLU A 504 33.40 15.58 -15.07
CA GLU A 504 32.53 16.34 -15.96
C GLU A 504 31.17 15.67 -16.14
N ALA A 505 31.12 14.35 -16.21
CA ALA A 505 29.84 13.58 -16.26
C ALA A 505 28.98 13.82 -15.02
N GLN A 506 29.56 14.16 -13.87
CA GLN A 506 28.86 14.48 -12.64
C GLN A 506 28.62 15.99 -12.42
N ARG A 507 29.00 16.84 -13.37
CA ARG A 507 28.88 18.31 -13.27
C ARG A 507 27.46 18.73 -12.90
N SER A 508 26.45 18.16 -13.55
CA SER A 508 25.03 18.49 -13.27
C SER A 508 24.63 18.21 -11.82
N LEU A 509 25.21 17.17 -11.21
CA LEU A 509 24.99 16.84 -9.81
C LEU A 509 25.66 17.88 -8.89
N PHE A 510 26.89 18.24 -9.16
CA PHE A 510 27.60 19.28 -8.38
C PHE A 510 26.87 20.63 -8.46
N GLU A 511 26.47 21.06 -9.65
CA GLU A 511 25.68 22.27 -9.85
C GLU A 511 24.35 22.26 -9.11
N ALA A 512 23.65 21.12 -9.16
CA ALA A 512 22.36 20.93 -8.46
C ALA A 512 22.54 21.08 -6.93
N LEU A 513 23.61 20.51 -6.37
CA LEU A 513 23.93 20.60 -4.95
C LEU A 513 24.57 21.96 -4.57
N GLY A 514 25.04 22.73 -5.54
CA GLY A 514 25.82 23.93 -5.29
C GLY A 514 27.26 23.67 -4.81
N PHE A 515 27.73 22.43 -5.02
CA PHE A 515 29.08 22.02 -4.62
C PHE A 515 30.13 22.45 -5.63
N ASP A 516 31.19 23.09 -5.15
CA ASP A 516 32.34 23.42 -5.98
C ASP A 516 33.31 22.22 -6.06
N ALA A 517 33.33 21.57 -7.24
CA ALA A 517 34.17 20.42 -7.47
C ALA A 517 35.65 20.66 -7.24
N THR A 518 36.15 21.93 -7.33
CA THR A 518 37.56 22.27 -7.06
C THR A 518 37.96 22.09 -5.60
N HIS A 519 36.98 22.00 -4.69
CA HIS A 519 37.26 21.66 -3.29
C HIS A 519 37.63 20.18 -3.09
N ALA A 520 37.18 19.30 -4.00
CA ALA A 520 37.47 17.88 -3.94
C ALA A 520 38.53 17.43 -4.95
N PHE A 521 38.65 18.11 -6.08
CA PHE A 521 39.51 17.72 -7.19
C PHE A 521 40.50 18.81 -7.56
N ALA A 522 41.78 18.46 -7.63
CA ALA A 522 42.86 19.33 -8.07
C ALA A 522 43.45 18.85 -9.40
N ALA A 523 43.79 19.74 -10.29
CA ALA A 523 44.44 19.38 -11.56
C ALA A 523 45.79 18.67 -11.27
N ARG A 524 46.00 17.52 -11.87
CA ARG A 524 47.23 16.74 -11.71
C ARG A 524 48.36 17.42 -12.47
N SER A 525 49.38 17.79 -11.74
CA SER A 525 50.53 18.55 -12.30
C SER A 525 51.52 17.70 -13.11
N ASP A 526 51.58 16.41 -12.86
CA ASP A 526 52.63 15.50 -13.40
C ASP A 526 52.09 14.49 -14.43
N ALA A 527 51.04 14.83 -15.18
CA ALA A 527 50.60 13.98 -16.26
C ALA A 527 51.68 13.96 -17.37
N PRO A 528 52.41 12.84 -17.58
CA PRO A 528 53.34 12.73 -18.70
C PRO A 528 52.59 12.98 -20.02
N SER A 529 53.13 13.88 -20.85
CA SER A 529 52.62 14.16 -22.18
C SER A 529 52.47 12.85 -22.97
N PRO A 530 51.36 12.67 -23.72
CA PRO A 530 51.22 11.47 -24.56
C PRO A 530 52.43 11.37 -25.51
N PRO A 531 52.91 10.13 -25.77
CA PRO A 531 54.01 9.96 -26.70
C PRO A 531 53.60 10.50 -28.07
N GLU A 532 54.51 11.25 -28.70
CA GLU A 532 54.37 11.84 -30.05
C GLU A 532 54.36 10.79 -31.15
N THR A 533 53.41 9.86 -31.16
CA THR A 533 53.21 8.95 -32.32
C THR A 533 51.74 8.66 -32.51
N GLY A 534 51.20 9.30 -33.56
CA GLY A 534 49.98 8.86 -34.21
C GLY A 534 48.73 9.66 -33.95
N GLU A 535 48.37 10.44 -34.95
CA GLU A 535 47.13 11.15 -35.18
C GLU A 535 45.88 10.40 -34.67
N ARG A 536 45.13 11.03 -33.75
CA ARG A 536 43.67 11.07 -33.78
C ARG A 536 43.14 12.08 -32.79
N ASP A 537 42.45 13.07 -33.35
CA ASP A 537 41.49 14.02 -32.79
C ASP A 537 41.59 14.47 -31.31
N GLY A 538 42.21 15.58 -31.08
CA GLY A 538 41.62 16.81 -30.45
C GLY A 538 41.17 16.77 -28.98
N VAL A 539 41.93 16.19 -28.04
CA VAL A 539 41.76 16.57 -26.63
C VAL A 539 43.12 16.96 -26.06
N ARG A 540 43.50 18.24 -26.21
CA ARG A 540 44.59 18.86 -25.48
C ARG A 540 44.09 19.32 -24.11
N GLY A 541 44.52 18.70 -23.03
CA GLY A 541 44.25 19.12 -21.66
C GLY A 541 44.69 18.03 -20.66
N ASN A 542 45.04 18.40 -19.47
CA ASN A 542 45.33 17.46 -18.38
C ASN A 542 44.14 16.51 -18.24
N ALA A 543 44.31 15.24 -18.62
CA ALA A 543 43.23 14.31 -18.70
C ALA A 543 42.78 13.76 -17.33
N TYR A 544 43.45 14.14 -16.24
CA TYR A 544 43.20 13.59 -14.90
C TYR A 544 43.25 14.66 -13.80
N PHE A 545 42.40 14.43 -12.79
CA PHE A 545 42.48 15.12 -11.51
C PHE A 545 43.09 14.22 -10.45
N ASP A 546 43.64 14.78 -9.39
CA ASP A 546 43.90 14.12 -8.12
C ASP A 546 42.88 14.61 -7.09
N PHE A 547 42.66 13.85 -6.03
CA PHE A 547 41.89 14.34 -4.91
C PHE A 547 42.62 15.52 -4.24
N ALA A 548 41.86 16.47 -3.73
CA ALA A 548 42.44 17.61 -3.00
C ALA A 548 43.27 17.09 -1.79
N PRO A 549 44.37 17.75 -1.46
CA PRO A 549 45.24 17.34 -0.35
C PRO A 549 44.55 17.24 1.01
N SER A 550 43.38 17.85 1.18
CA SER A 550 42.53 17.75 2.37
C SER A 550 41.79 16.43 2.50
N LEU A 551 41.70 15.68 1.39
CA LEU A 551 41.03 14.39 1.34
C LEU A 551 42.04 13.27 1.50
N THR A 552 42.45 13.01 2.75
CA THR A 552 43.46 11.98 3.09
C THR A 552 42.89 10.58 3.13
N ASP A 553 41.56 10.46 3.36
CA ASP A 553 40.84 9.19 3.39
C ASP A 553 39.37 9.39 2.99
N PRO A 554 38.63 8.30 2.64
CA PRO A 554 37.23 8.40 2.21
C PRO A 554 36.29 9.01 3.26
N SER A 555 36.59 8.93 4.55
CA SER A 555 35.75 9.47 5.63
C SER A 555 35.70 11.01 5.63
N ALA A 556 36.74 11.66 5.04
CA ALA A 556 36.81 13.11 4.91
C ALA A 556 35.87 13.66 3.81
N ILE A 557 35.41 12.84 2.87
CA ILE A 557 34.60 13.28 1.74
C ILE A 557 33.25 13.83 2.23
N ARG A 558 32.56 13.11 3.08
CA ARG A 558 31.25 13.51 3.59
C ARG A 558 31.27 14.84 4.35
N PRO A 559 32.17 15.05 5.32
CA PRO A 559 32.31 16.35 6.00
C PRO A 559 32.66 17.48 5.04
N LEU A 560 33.54 17.24 4.03
CA LEU A 560 33.88 18.24 3.02
C LEU A 560 32.64 18.73 2.27
N VAL A 561 31.81 17.80 1.78
CA VAL A 561 30.58 18.11 1.04
C VAL A 561 29.54 18.77 1.94
N GLU A 562 29.30 18.23 3.14
CA GLU A 562 28.29 18.75 4.07
C GLU A 562 28.61 20.14 4.59
N ASN A 563 29.89 20.51 4.72
CA ASN A 563 30.34 21.82 5.18
C ASN A 563 30.64 22.80 4.04
N ASP A 564 30.48 22.39 2.79
CA ASP A 564 30.68 23.29 1.66
C ASP A 564 29.69 24.47 1.69
N PRO A 565 30.16 25.74 1.55
CA PRO A 565 29.26 26.88 1.62
C PRO A 565 28.14 26.89 0.58
N GLY A 566 28.41 26.41 -0.62
CA GLY A 566 27.41 26.32 -1.69
C GLY A 566 26.36 25.27 -1.37
N VAL A 567 26.77 24.12 -0.83
CA VAL A 567 25.85 23.05 -0.37
C VAL A 567 25.00 23.54 0.79
N GLN A 568 25.59 24.21 1.77
CA GLN A 568 24.87 24.79 2.92
C GLN A 568 23.83 25.83 2.46
N ALA A 569 24.21 26.72 1.54
CA ALA A 569 23.29 27.69 0.98
C ALA A 569 22.12 27.00 0.23
N ARG A 570 22.40 25.94 -0.50
CA ARG A 570 21.38 25.16 -1.22
C ARG A 570 20.42 24.43 -0.25
N VAL A 571 20.96 23.86 0.80
CA VAL A 571 20.15 23.20 1.87
C VAL A 571 19.25 24.24 2.56
N GLN A 572 19.79 25.45 2.86
CA GLN A 572 18.98 26.49 3.47
C GLN A 572 17.88 26.99 2.53
N ALA A 573 18.16 27.19 1.26
CA ALA A 573 17.16 27.56 0.26
C ALA A 573 16.05 26.52 0.13
N LEU A 574 16.41 25.22 0.21
CA LEU A 574 15.43 24.13 0.21
C LEU A 574 14.52 24.18 1.45
N ARG A 575 15.10 24.41 2.64
CA ARG A 575 14.34 24.56 3.89
C ARG A 575 13.39 25.75 3.84
N ASP A 576 13.85 26.89 3.32
CA ASP A 576 13.04 28.10 3.23
C ASP A 576 11.88 27.93 2.24
N ALA A 577 12.16 27.33 1.07
CA ALA A 577 11.12 27.01 0.08
C ALA A 577 10.08 26.04 0.63
N LEU A 578 10.51 24.99 1.33
CA LEU A 578 9.62 24.03 1.99
C LEU A 578 8.75 24.71 3.05
N ALA A 579 9.35 25.53 3.91
CA ALA A 579 8.64 26.25 4.96
C ALA A 579 7.62 27.24 4.37
N GLY A 580 8.00 27.97 3.32
CA GLY A 580 7.13 28.89 2.59
C GLY A 580 5.95 28.15 1.94
N TRP A 581 6.23 27.08 1.22
CA TRP A 581 5.20 26.24 0.61
C TRP A 581 4.22 25.69 1.67
N TRP A 582 4.73 25.12 2.76
CA TRP A 582 3.91 24.58 3.83
C TRP A 582 3.00 25.63 4.46
N SER A 583 3.54 26.80 4.75
CA SER A 583 2.78 27.91 5.34
C SER A 583 1.63 28.38 4.44
N ALA A 584 1.81 28.28 3.12
CA ALA A 584 0.79 28.66 2.14
C ALA A 584 -0.31 27.60 1.98
N HIS A 585 0.00 26.30 2.19
CA HIS A 585 -0.90 25.21 1.80
C HIS A 585 -1.46 24.40 2.98
N ALA A 586 -0.89 24.51 4.18
CA ALA A 586 -1.31 23.71 5.34
C ALA A 586 -2.80 23.86 5.72
N SER A 587 -3.38 25.05 5.50
CA SER A 587 -4.80 25.30 5.76
C SER A 587 -5.74 24.41 4.92
N ARG A 588 -5.30 23.95 3.75
CA ARG A 588 -6.08 23.04 2.89
C ARG A 588 -6.41 21.72 3.57
N LEU A 589 -5.52 21.26 4.44
CA LEU A 589 -5.77 20.04 5.23
C LEU A 589 -6.83 20.26 6.31
N ALA A 590 -6.86 21.44 6.90
CA ALA A 590 -7.88 21.80 7.89
C ALA A 590 -9.30 21.86 7.27
N ASP A 591 -9.38 22.22 6.01
CA ASP A 591 -10.63 22.35 5.26
C ASP A 591 -11.14 21.01 4.70
N LEU A 592 -10.33 19.92 4.78
CA LEU A 592 -10.69 18.60 4.27
C LEU A 592 -12.04 18.08 4.77
N PRO A 593 -12.40 18.18 6.06
CA PRO A 593 -13.70 17.71 6.55
C PRO A 593 -14.89 18.35 5.85
N GLN A 594 -14.75 19.58 5.37
CA GLN A 594 -15.81 20.32 4.69
C GLN A 594 -16.01 19.89 3.23
N HIS A 595 -14.93 19.50 2.55
CA HIS A 595 -14.95 19.24 1.10
C HIS A 595 -14.86 17.75 0.74
N ARG A 596 -14.30 16.92 1.61
CA ARG A 596 -14.09 15.46 1.45
C ARG A 596 -13.37 15.05 0.14
N LYS A 597 -12.61 15.97 -0.51
CA LYS A 597 -11.99 15.79 -1.83
C LYS A 597 -10.49 15.48 -1.71
N LEU A 598 -10.16 14.33 -1.15
CA LEU A 598 -8.78 13.92 -0.88
C LEU A 598 -7.89 13.95 -2.13
N ASN A 599 -8.33 13.35 -3.24
CA ASN A 599 -7.53 13.28 -4.47
C ASN A 599 -7.29 14.67 -5.08
N ARG A 600 -8.24 15.61 -4.91
CA ARG A 600 -8.06 16.99 -5.37
C ARG A 600 -6.97 17.70 -4.56
N VAL A 601 -7.04 17.64 -3.23
CA VAL A 601 -6.03 18.25 -2.36
C VAL A 601 -4.66 17.62 -2.60
N ARG A 602 -4.62 16.28 -2.81
CA ARG A 602 -3.39 15.58 -3.18
C ARG A 602 -2.78 16.13 -4.48
N SER A 603 -3.58 16.33 -5.52
CA SER A 603 -3.09 16.89 -6.79
C SER A 603 -2.62 18.33 -6.62
N GLU A 604 -3.37 19.15 -5.89
CA GLU A 604 -2.97 20.54 -5.58
C GLU A 604 -1.62 20.58 -4.82
N PHE A 605 -1.39 19.63 -3.90
CA PHE A 605 -0.12 19.53 -3.17
C PHE A 605 1.04 19.09 -4.08
N LEU A 606 0.81 18.08 -4.92
CA LEU A 606 1.81 17.61 -5.89
C LEU A 606 2.25 18.74 -6.83
N ASP A 607 1.30 19.46 -7.40
CA ASP A 607 1.57 20.53 -8.37
C ASP A 607 2.25 21.73 -7.69
N SER A 608 1.73 22.18 -6.55
CA SER A 608 2.27 23.35 -5.84
C SER A 608 3.63 23.07 -5.22
N PHE A 609 3.85 21.87 -4.67
CA PHE A 609 5.14 21.45 -4.13
C PHE A 609 6.21 21.39 -5.22
N SER A 610 5.87 20.73 -6.34
CA SER A 610 6.75 20.68 -7.50
C SER A 610 7.06 22.07 -8.02
N GLY A 611 6.06 22.95 -8.12
CA GLY A 611 6.24 24.34 -8.55
C GLY A 611 7.16 25.16 -7.64
N ALA A 612 7.05 24.97 -6.33
CA ALA A 612 7.85 25.68 -5.34
C ALA A 612 9.33 25.23 -5.29
N LEU A 613 9.58 23.94 -5.51
CA LEU A 613 10.92 23.35 -5.28
C LEU A 613 11.70 23.06 -6.56
N SER A 614 11.04 22.88 -7.71
CA SER A 614 11.72 22.64 -9.00
C SER A 614 12.75 23.73 -9.36
N PRO A 615 12.56 25.03 -9.06
CA PRO A 615 13.56 26.06 -9.38
C PRO A 615 14.91 25.86 -8.67
N LEU A 616 14.94 25.08 -7.59
CA LEU A 616 16.17 24.80 -6.85
C LEU A 616 17.05 23.72 -7.54
N VAL A 617 16.48 22.97 -8.48
CA VAL A 617 17.18 21.94 -9.30
C VAL A 617 17.84 20.81 -8.48
N VAL A 618 17.60 20.75 -7.18
CA VAL A 618 18.18 19.71 -6.28
C VAL A 618 17.60 18.34 -6.56
N LEU A 619 16.28 18.31 -6.81
CA LEU A 619 15.53 17.10 -7.10
C LEU A 619 14.80 17.25 -8.43
N ASP A 620 14.76 16.18 -9.22
CA ASP A 620 13.93 16.14 -10.40
C ASP A 620 12.43 16.10 -10.02
N ARG A 621 11.57 16.40 -10.99
CA ARG A 621 10.11 16.46 -10.77
C ARG A 621 9.51 15.16 -10.22
N PHE A 622 10.07 14.00 -10.55
CA PHE A 622 9.56 12.71 -10.09
C PHE A 622 9.90 12.46 -8.64
N LYS A 623 11.12 12.82 -8.23
CA LYS A 623 11.51 12.76 -6.82
C LYS A 623 10.69 13.72 -5.97
N LEU A 624 10.45 14.95 -6.45
CA LEU A 624 9.57 15.90 -5.75
C LEU A 624 8.15 15.37 -5.62
N ALA A 625 7.58 14.85 -6.70
CA ALA A 625 6.26 14.22 -6.67
C ALA A 625 6.24 13.00 -5.75
N GLY A 626 7.31 12.21 -5.72
CA GLY A 626 7.49 11.05 -4.86
C GLY A 626 7.44 11.39 -3.37
N VAL A 627 8.08 12.49 -2.96
CA VAL A 627 8.04 12.97 -1.56
C VAL A 627 6.59 13.19 -1.10
N ILE A 628 5.82 13.94 -1.88
CA ILE A 628 4.40 14.20 -1.54
C ILE A 628 3.56 12.93 -1.64
N ALA A 629 3.78 12.09 -2.64
CA ALA A 629 3.03 10.85 -2.82
C ALA A 629 3.23 9.89 -1.64
N THR A 630 4.46 9.75 -1.16
CA THR A 630 4.80 8.90 0.00
C THR A 630 4.20 9.48 1.26
N TRP A 631 4.46 10.75 1.56
CA TRP A 631 3.89 11.42 2.71
C TRP A 631 2.36 11.34 2.75
N TRP A 632 1.68 11.55 1.61
CA TRP A 632 0.23 11.45 1.50
C TRP A 632 -0.28 10.06 1.82
N THR A 633 0.39 9.04 1.28
CA THR A 633 0.00 7.65 1.49
C THR A 633 0.15 7.23 2.95
N ASP A 634 1.24 7.64 3.59
CA ASP A 634 1.50 7.35 5.00
C ASP A 634 0.53 8.07 5.95
N THR A 635 0.05 9.25 5.52
CA THR A 635 -0.89 10.06 6.32
C THR A 635 -2.37 9.76 5.96
N LEU A 636 -2.65 8.99 4.93
CA LEU A 636 -4.02 8.74 4.46
C LEU A 636 -4.98 8.18 5.54
N PRO A 637 -4.57 7.26 6.44
CA PRO A 637 -5.43 6.81 7.54
C PRO A 637 -5.84 7.97 8.47
N ASP A 638 -4.91 8.88 8.76
CA ASP A 638 -5.18 10.07 9.57
C ASP A 638 -6.15 11.02 8.85
N PHE A 639 -6.02 11.18 7.53
CA PHE A 639 -6.96 11.99 6.74
C PHE A 639 -8.35 11.36 6.72
N LYS A 640 -8.46 10.04 6.58
CA LYS A 640 -9.74 9.33 6.70
C LYS A 640 -10.39 9.56 8.08
N THR A 641 -9.60 9.46 9.14
CA THR A 641 -10.05 9.76 10.51
C THR A 641 -10.44 11.23 10.68
N LEU A 642 -9.68 12.16 10.10
CA LEU A 642 -9.97 13.59 10.11
C LEU A 642 -11.32 13.91 9.44
N LEU A 643 -11.63 13.25 8.32
CA LEU A 643 -12.89 13.43 7.59
C LEU A 643 -14.12 13.03 8.42
N GLU A 644 -14.00 12.00 9.25
CA GLU A 644 -15.12 11.42 9.99
C GLU A 644 -15.23 11.91 11.42
N ASN A 645 -14.09 12.08 12.10
CA ASN A 645 -14.03 12.36 13.53
C ASN A 645 -13.38 13.71 13.85
N GLY A 646 -12.98 14.47 12.85
CA GLY A 646 -12.28 15.73 13.04
C GLY A 646 -10.88 15.56 13.66
N PHE A 647 -10.23 16.67 13.92
CA PHE A 647 -8.89 16.68 14.51
C PHE A 647 -8.78 16.02 15.90
N PRO A 648 -9.76 16.19 16.81
CA PRO A 648 -9.73 15.47 18.08
C PRO A 648 -9.66 13.95 17.88
N GLY A 649 -10.43 13.39 16.95
CA GLY A 649 -10.42 11.96 16.67
C GLY A 649 -9.07 11.45 16.17
N VAL A 650 -8.32 12.26 15.41
CA VAL A 650 -6.96 11.92 14.98
C VAL A 650 -6.01 11.84 16.18
N ILE A 651 -6.06 12.83 17.09
CA ILE A 651 -5.23 12.86 18.29
C ILE A 651 -5.57 11.68 19.21
N ASP A 652 -6.85 11.43 19.44
CA ASP A 652 -7.29 10.30 20.28
C ASP A 652 -6.79 8.97 19.68
N GLY A 653 -6.85 8.82 18.35
CA GLY A 653 -6.31 7.65 17.64
C GLY A 653 -4.80 7.46 17.79
N TRP A 654 -4.02 8.54 17.77
CA TRP A 654 -2.58 8.49 18.01
C TRP A 654 -2.25 8.10 19.44
N VAL A 655 -2.95 8.69 20.41
CA VAL A 655 -2.77 8.37 21.86
C VAL A 655 -3.09 6.90 22.11
N ASP A 656 -4.21 6.40 21.56
CA ASP A 656 -4.59 5.01 21.70
C ASP A 656 -3.56 4.06 21.04
N ALA A 657 -3.05 4.38 19.84
CA ALA A 657 -2.03 3.59 19.16
C ALA A 657 -0.72 3.50 19.96
N ILE A 658 -0.29 4.62 20.56
CA ILE A 658 0.90 4.67 21.43
C ILE A 658 0.65 3.85 22.72
N ALA A 659 -0.52 4.00 23.35
CA ALA A 659 -0.88 3.25 24.55
C ALA A 659 -0.89 1.74 24.31
N ASP A 660 -1.53 1.32 23.22
CA ASP A 660 -1.60 -0.09 22.85
C ASP A 660 -0.21 -0.69 22.56
N ALA A 661 0.69 0.08 21.93
CA ALA A 661 2.06 -0.37 21.66
C ALA A 661 2.92 -0.48 22.95
N VAL A 662 2.62 0.32 23.97
CA VAL A 662 3.31 0.27 25.28
C VAL A 662 2.76 -0.85 26.17
N ASP A 663 1.46 -1.15 26.07
CA ASP A 663 0.78 -2.17 26.88
C ASP A 663 0.95 -3.60 26.35
N ASP A 664 1.41 -3.78 25.11
CA ASP A 664 1.47 -5.08 24.40
C ASP A 664 2.84 -5.75 24.59
N ASP A 665 3.00 -6.44 25.71
CA ASP A 665 4.21 -7.25 25.98
C ASP A 665 4.23 -8.58 25.18
N GLU A 666 3.13 -8.96 24.49
CA GLU A 666 2.97 -10.24 23.79
C GLU A 666 2.94 -10.12 22.24
N ALA A 667 3.43 -9.03 21.67
CA ALA A 667 3.25 -8.72 20.24
C ALA A 667 3.85 -9.77 19.28
N ALA A 668 3.05 -10.71 18.87
CA ALA A 668 3.26 -11.43 17.61
C ALA A 668 2.69 -10.58 16.45
N GLY A 669 3.55 -10.03 15.59
CA GLY A 669 3.12 -9.22 14.44
C GLY A 669 4.05 -8.03 14.17
N PRO A 670 3.73 -7.20 13.17
CA PRO A 670 4.52 -6.01 12.89
C PRO A 670 4.49 -5.08 14.09
N THR A 671 5.64 -4.91 14.73
CA THR A 671 5.79 -4.10 15.93
C THR A 671 5.76 -2.63 15.56
N PHE A 672 4.76 -1.92 16.05
CA PHE A 672 4.74 -0.46 16.04
C PHE A 672 5.75 0.04 17.09
N ASP A 673 6.77 0.80 16.66
CA ASP A 673 7.68 1.47 17.60
C ASP A 673 7.02 2.77 18.09
N PRO A 674 6.58 2.85 19.36
CA PRO A 674 5.94 4.05 19.89
C PRO A 674 6.87 5.26 19.88
N PHE A 675 8.21 5.05 19.96
CA PHE A 675 9.19 6.13 19.89
C PHE A 675 9.35 6.71 18.48
N ALA A 676 9.01 5.95 17.45
CA ALA A 676 9.00 6.46 16.08
C ALA A 676 7.75 7.30 15.75
N HIS A 677 6.74 7.30 16.62
CA HIS A 677 5.50 8.03 16.37
C HIS A 677 5.70 9.55 16.39
N LYS A 678 5.11 10.25 15.42
CA LYS A 678 5.23 11.72 15.21
C LYS A 678 4.82 12.55 16.46
N LEU A 679 3.80 12.11 17.21
CA LEU A 679 3.40 12.78 18.46
C LEU A 679 4.50 12.67 19.53
N VAL A 680 5.10 11.49 19.69
CA VAL A 680 6.19 11.27 20.65
C VAL A 680 7.42 12.06 20.27
N ARG A 681 7.77 12.09 18.99
CA ARG A 681 8.86 12.95 18.47
C ARG A 681 8.62 14.43 18.78
N ARG A 682 7.38 14.91 18.63
CA ARG A 682 7.04 16.31 18.91
C ARG A 682 7.12 16.66 20.39
N VAL A 683 6.72 15.74 21.28
CA VAL A 683 6.67 15.99 22.72
C VAL A 683 8.01 15.71 23.40
N MET A 684 8.82 14.82 22.83
CA MET A 684 10.04 14.29 23.43
C MET A 684 11.25 14.39 22.49
N SER A 685 11.32 15.44 21.63
CA SER A 685 12.39 15.61 20.64
C SER A 685 13.77 15.48 21.25
N ASP A 686 14.08 16.30 22.24
CA ASP A 686 15.42 16.38 22.86
C ASP A 686 15.88 15.02 23.43
N TYR A 687 14.93 14.27 23.96
CA TYR A 687 15.20 12.94 24.51
C TYR A 687 15.45 11.90 23.39
N LEU A 688 14.66 11.94 22.32
CA LEU A 688 14.86 11.07 21.17
C LEU A 688 16.17 11.37 20.46
N ASP A 689 16.57 12.66 20.40
CA ASP A 689 17.83 13.08 19.82
C ASP A 689 19.02 12.58 20.66
N GLN A 690 18.92 12.58 21.99
CA GLN A 690 19.92 11.97 22.88
C GLN A 690 20.05 10.46 22.64
N ILE A 691 18.91 9.74 22.50
CA ILE A 691 18.92 8.30 22.16
C ILE A 691 19.53 8.06 20.80
N ALA A 692 19.22 8.89 19.81
CA ALA A 692 19.75 8.76 18.46
C ALA A 692 21.27 9.00 18.43
N ALA A 693 21.76 10.01 19.14
CA ALA A 693 23.18 10.29 19.31
C ALA A 693 23.90 9.10 19.98
N ALA A 694 23.36 8.62 21.10
CA ALA A 694 23.94 7.47 21.80
C ALA A 694 23.95 6.18 20.91
N LYS A 695 22.90 5.94 20.12
CA LYS A 695 22.88 4.82 19.14
C LYS A 695 23.95 4.96 18.07
N THR A 696 24.17 6.16 17.58
CA THR A 696 25.19 6.45 16.57
C THR A 696 26.59 6.22 17.14
N ASP A 697 26.84 6.66 18.37
CA ASP A 697 28.11 6.41 19.04
C ASP A 697 28.35 4.94 19.30
N VAL A 698 27.32 4.18 19.73
CA VAL A 698 27.42 2.72 19.87
C VAL A 698 27.73 2.05 18.54
N ALA A 699 27.09 2.48 17.45
CA ALA A 699 27.32 1.90 16.13
C ALA A 699 28.76 2.18 15.65
N ARG A 700 29.26 3.41 15.85
CA ARG A 700 30.64 3.78 15.55
C ARG A 700 31.64 2.91 16.34
N LEU A 701 31.49 2.81 17.65
CA LEU A 701 32.37 2.04 18.53
C LEU A 701 32.31 0.54 18.23
N LYS A 702 31.13 0.02 17.83
CA LYS A 702 31.02 -1.37 17.36
C LYS A 702 31.80 -1.59 16.07
N GLY A 703 31.70 -0.65 15.11
CA GLY A 703 32.46 -0.69 13.88
C GLY A 703 33.98 -0.61 14.13
N GLU A 704 34.42 0.22 15.07
CA GLU A 704 35.80 0.31 15.49
C GLU A 704 36.26 -1.01 16.13
N LYS A 705 35.43 -1.60 16.98
CA LYS A 705 35.71 -2.92 17.58
C LYS A 705 35.83 -4.02 16.53
N GLU A 706 34.86 -4.10 15.59
CA GLU A 706 34.86 -5.10 14.50
C GLU A 706 36.10 -4.96 13.59
N ALA A 707 36.47 -3.70 13.27
CA ALA A 707 37.66 -3.42 12.49
C ALA A 707 38.92 -3.87 13.23
N PHE A 708 38.98 -3.69 14.55
CA PHE A 708 40.07 -4.14 15.38
C PHE A 708 40.12 -5.69 15.45
N GLU A 709 39.02 -6.36 15.70
CA GLU A 709 38.91 -7.83 15.72
C GLU A 709 39.30 -8.48 14.39
N GLN A 710 39.12 -7.77 13.26
CA GLN A 710 39.56 -8.24 11.94
C GLN A 710 41.07 -8.02 11.70
N SER A 711 41.69 -7.08 12.39
CA SER A 711 43.13 -6.75 12.22
C SER A 711 44.06 -7.43 13.21
N ASN A 712 43.54 -7.89 14.35
CA ASN A 712 44.35 -8.50 15.43
C ASN A 712 43.68 -9.77 15.97
N GLU A 713 44.51 -10.73 16.42
CA GLU A 713 43.97 -11.88 17.17
C GLU A 713 43.49 -11.46 18.57
N PRO A 714 42.46 -12.11 19.13
CA PRO A 714 41.82 -11.69 20.39
C PRO A 714 42.72 -11.64 21.64
N ASP A 715 43.87 -12.26 21.59
CA ASP A 715 44.80 -12.41 22.74
C ASP A 715 45.74 -11.20 22.97
N ASP A 716 45.79 -10.21 22.06
CA ASP A 716 46.71 -9.08 22.10
C ASP A 716 46.02 -7.69 22.27
N ALA A 717 44.72 -7.64 22.69
CA ALA A 717 43.99 -6.38 22.90
C ALA A 717 44.67 -5.51 23.98
N ASP A 718 45.00 -4.26 23.62
CA ASP A 718 45.56 -3.32 24.57
C ASP A 718 44.51 -2.69 25.50
N GLU A 719 44.98 -1.98 26.54
CA GLU A 719 44.08 -1.36 27.55
C GLU A 719 43.16 -0.28 26.97
N GLU A 720 43.53 0.35 25.87
CA GLU A 720 42.71 1.38 25.22
C GLU A 720 41.52 0.83 24.44
N GLU A 721 41.75 -0.28 23.75
CA GLU A 721 40.75 -1.02 22.98
C GLU A 721 39.73 -1.70 23.90
N LEU A 722 40.17 -2.19 25.06
CA LEU A 722 39.27 -2.70 26.10
C LEU A 722 38.39 -1.59 26.71
N LYS A 723 38.89 -0.33 26.77
CA LYS A 723 38.14 0.83 27.20
C LYS A 723 37.02 1.19 26.19
N ILE A 724 37.33 1.16 24.89
CA ILE A 724 36.36 1.42 23.80
C ILE A 724 35.22 0.39 23.86
N TRP A 725 35.55 -0.88 24.06
CA TRP A 725 34.57 -1.95 24.14
C TRP A 725 33.67 -1.85 25.36
N ASN A 726 34.23 -1.55 26.54
CA ASN A 726 33.49 -1.31 27.76
C ASN A 726 32.59 -0.08 27.67
N TYR A 727 33.03 0.99 26.98
CA TYR A 727 32.24 2.18 26.74
C TYR A 727 31.03 1.88 25.81
N ALA A 728 31.22 1.11 24.74
CA ALA A 728 30.11 0.71 23.88
C ALA A 728 29.05 -0.12 24.62
N LYS A 729 29.48 -1.03 25.50
CA LYS A 729 28.56 -1.79 26.39
C LYS A 729 27.81 -0.90 27.37
N ASP A 730 28.45 0.12 27.92
CA ASP A 730 27.82 1.05 28.84
C ASP A 730 26.77 1.90 28.13
N LEU A 731 27.05 2.38 26.93
CA LEU A 731 26.06 3.08 26.10
C LEU A 731 24.87 2.20 25.71
N GLU A 732 25.08 0.92 25.39
CA GLU A 732 23.98 -0.02 25.13
C GLU A 732 23.08 -0.23 26.37
N ARG A 733 23.70 -0.25 27.56
CA ARG A 733 22.97 -0.31 28.83
C ARG A 733 22.17 0.98 29.05
N GLN A 734 22.79 2.15 28.87
CA GLN A 734 22.13 3.44 29.00
C GLN A 734 20.93 3.58 28.05
N ILE A 735 21.05 3.15 26.78
CA ILE A 735 19.91 3.14 25.83
C ILE A 735 18.78 2.25 26.35
N ARG A 736 19.10 1.08 26.92
CA ARG A 736 18.08 0.17 27.46
C ARG A 736 17.38 0.78 28.68
N GLU A 737 18.15 1.36 29.59
CA GLU A 737 17.62 2.01 30.80
C GLU A 737 16.73 3.19 30.44
N LEU A 738 17.18 4.05 29.52
CA LEU A 738 16.41 5.19 29.04
C LEU A 738 15.11 4.79 28.34
N LYS A 739 15.12 3.72 27.53
CA LYS A 739 13.91 3.18 26.91
C LYS A 739 12.95 2.58 27.94
N ALA A 740 13.48 1.93 28.98
CA ALA A 740 12.67 1.36 30.06
C ALA A 740 12.02 2.45 30.91
N GLU A 741 12.77 3.50 31.27
CA GLU A 741 12.24 4.65 32.03
C GLU A 741 11.10 5.34 31.28
N ASN A 742 11.23 5.50 29.95
CA ASN A 742 10.17 6.11 29.15
C ASN A 742 8.99 5.17 28.86
N LYS A 743 9.18 3.87 28.88
CA LYS A 743 8.08 2.92 28.78
C LYS A 743 7.06 3.16 29.87
N ASP A 744 7.50 3.36 31.10
CA ASP A 744 6.63 3.66 32.24
C ASP A 744 6.00 5.05 32.12
N ALA A 745 6.74 6.06 31.68
CA ALA A 745 6.22 7.39 31.43
C ALA A 745 5.13 7.43 30.35
N LEU A 746 5.34 6.74 29.24
CA LEU A 746 4.36 6.59 28.17
C LEU A 746 3.12 5.81 28.63
N LYS A 747 3.29 4.80 29.47
CA LYS A 747 2.21 4.01 30.07
C LYS A 747 1.35 4.82 31.02
N GLU A 748 1.97 5.63 31.88
CA GLU A 748 1.27 6.54 32.82
C GLU A 748 0.56 7.68 32.05
N LEU A 749 1.16 8.20 30.98
CA LEU A 749 0.54 9.18 30.09
C LEU A 749 -0.75 8.61 29.46
N ALA A 750 -0.68 7.42 28.90
CA ALA A 750 -1.82 6.74 28.29
C ALA A 750 -2.92 6.42 29.33
N LYS A 751 -2.56 6.04 30.56
CA LYS A 751 -3.52 5.83 31.63
C LYS A 751 -4.20 7.14 32.08
N ALA A 752 -3.46 8.23 32.16
CA ALA A 752 -4.00 9.54 32.55
C ALA A 752 -5.00 10.06 31.49
N GLU A 753 -4.72 9.85 30.21
CA GLU A 753 -5.60 10.19 29.09
C GLU A 753 -6.88 9.33 29.07
N LYS A 754 -6.76 8.01 29.29
CA LYS A 754 -7.93 7.11 29.46
C LYS A 754 -8.85 7.52 30.61
N VAL A 755 -8.30 7.97 31.75
CA VAL A 755 -9.08 8.46 32.91
C VAL A 755 -9.75 9.79 32.59
N ALA A 756 -9.10 10.68 31.84
CA ALA A 756 -9.66 11.95 31.41
C ALA A 756 -10.80 11.81 30.39
N ALA A 757 -10.70 10.82 29.49
CA ALA A 757 -11.72 10.55 28.46
C ALA A 757 -12.96 9.81 29.01
N GLY A 758 -12.83 9.08 30.14
CA GLY A 758 -13.84 8.11 30.59
C GLY A 758 -14.77 8.54 31.71
N ASN A 759 -14.64 9.73 32.36
CA ASN A 759 -15.52 10.02 33.48
C ASN A 759 -15.65 11.52 33.88
N PRO A 760 -16.72 12.20 33.47
CA PRO A 760 -17.02 13.54 34.01
C PRO A 760 -17.52 13.55 35.46
N SER A 761 -17.75 12.43 36.12
CA SER A 761 -18.46 12.36 37.41
C SER A 761 -17.80 11.56 38.54
N SER A 762 -16.57 11.10 38.46
CA SER A 762 -15.92 10.49 39.61
C SER A 762 -15.01 11.47 40.34
N LYS A 763 -15.55 12.12 41.35
CA LYS A 763 -14.77 12.75 42.42
C LYS A 763 -13.98 11.66 43.19
N ARG A 764 -12.76 11.32 42.73
CA ARG A 764 -11.79 10.64 43.58
C ARG A 764 -10.74 11.63 44.05
N LYS A 765 -10.65 11.73 45.42
CA LYS A 765 -9.66 12.52 46.15
C LYS A 765 -8.24 12.18 45.69
N PRO A 766 -7.33 13.14 45.56
CA PRO A 766 -5.94 12.87 45.24
C PRO A 766 -5.29 12.06 46.36
N HIS A 767 -4.69 10.93 46.00
CA HIS A 767 -3.84 10.18 46.91
C HIS A 767 -2.48 10.91 47.02
N PRO A 768 -1.94 11.16 48.19
CA PRO A 768 -0.65 11.82 48.34
C PRO A 768 0.46 10.83 47.96
N LEU A 769 1.22 11.14 46.95
CA LEU A 769 2.50 10.52 46.70
C LEU A 769 3.53 11.11 47.65
N ALA A 770 3.83 10.36 48.71
CA ALA A 770 4.98 10.62 49.58
C ALA A 770 6.11 9.64 49.21
N GLY A 771 7.28 10.15 48.89
CA GLY A 771 8.49 9.36 48.81
C GLY A 771 9.48 9.94 47.77
N GLY A 772 10.45 10.73 48.25
CA GLY A 772 11.41 11.46 47.43
C GLY A 772 12.39 10.57 46.71
N GLY A 773 12.66 10.92 45.47
CA GLY A 773 13.76 10.44 44.65
C GLY A 773 14.07 11.47 43.56
N LYS A 774 15.31 11.91 43.49
CA LYS A 774 15.82 12.95 42.59
C LYS A 774 15.60 12.53 41.11
N GLY A 775 14.64 13.16 40.44
CA GLY A 775 14.26 12.92 39.02
C GLY A 775 13.04 13.72 38.60
N GLU A 776 12.59 14.71 39.33
CA GLU A 776 11.28 15.37 39.21
C GLU A 776 11.16 16.41 38.05
N GLY A 777 12.17 16.62 37.24
CA GLY A 777 12.15 17.72 36.28
C GLY A 777 11.31 17.49 34.98
N GLY A 778 11.03 16.28 34.59
CA GLY A 778 10.42 15.96 33.27
C GLY A 778 8.90 15.73 33.28
N MET A 779 8.36 15.06 34.25
CA MET A 779 6.97 14.61 34.28
C MET A 779 5.88 15.71 34.38
N PRO A 780 6.02 16.75 35.22
CA PRO A 780 5.02 17.82 35.30
C PRO A 780 4.95 18.64 34.00
N ALA A 781 6.09 18.83 33.33
CA ALA A 781 6.16 19.60 32.12
C ALA A 781 5.47 18.90 30.90
N ILE A 782 5.65 17.60 30.77
CA ILE A 782 5.01 16.79 29.76
C ILE A 782 3.49 16.77 29.92
N ARG A 783 3.03 16.54 31.17
CA ARG A 783 1.61 16.56 31.52
C ARG A 783 0.98 17.93 31.29
N GLN A 784 1.67 19.01 31.64
CA GLN A 784 1.20 20.38 31.41
C GLN A 784 1.22 20.76 29.91
N SER A 785 2.18 20.32 29.15
CA SER A 785 2.26 20.61 27.70
C SER A 785 1.17 19.90 26.91
N ILE A 786 0.85 18.65 27.23
CA ILE A 786 -0.23 17.89 26.59
C ILE A 786 -1.61 18.40 27.02
N LEU A 787 -1.80 18.70 28.31
CA LEU A 787 -3.04 19.30 28.81
C LEU A 787 -3.23 20.74 28.31
N ALA A 788 -2.16 21.50 28.11
CA ALA A 788 -2.20 22.83 27.51
C ALA A 788 -2.51 22.79 26.02
N ALA A 789 -2.07 21.77 25.30
CA ALA A 789 -2.45 21.54 23.90
C ALA A 789 -3.95 21.22 23.77
N ARG A 790 -4.52 20.52 24.75
CA ARG A 790 -5.96 20.18 24.81
C ARG A 790 -6.86 21.34 25.27
N ALA A 791 -6.34 22.19 26.15
CA ALA A 791 -7.11 23.27 26.78
C ALA A 791 -7.21 24.56 25.96
N ARG A 792 -6.58 24.64 24.79
CA ARG A 792 -6.67 25.82 23.92
C ARG A 792 -7.81 25.64 22.90
N PRO A 793 -8.96 26.30 23.08
CA PRO A 793 -10.12 26.15 22.17
C PRO A 793 -9.88 26.62 20.72
N ASN A 794 -8.73 27.22 20.42
CA ASN A 794 -8.33 27.72 19.11
C ASN A 794 -7.08 27.03 18.54
N CYS A 795 -6.70 25.87 19.06
CA CYS A 795 -5.64 25.04 18.48
C CYS A 795 -6.18 24.24 17.29
N SER A 796 -6.70 24.98 16.29
CA SER A 796 -7.19 24.45 15.04
C SER A 796 -6.03 24.03 14.11
N ALA A 797 -6.15 24.22 12.86
CA ALA A 797 -5.22 23.94 11.77
C ALA A 797 -3.76 24.39 11.95
N ARG A 798 -3.47 25.45 12.70
CA ARG A 798 -2.10 25.95 12.88
C ARG A 798 -1.22 25.01 13.69
N SER A 799 -1.77 24.32 14.69
CA SER A 799 -1.00 23.35 15.50
C SER A 799 -0.82 22.01 14.78
N PHE A 800 -1.80 21.63 13.96
CA PHE A 800 -1.65 20.49 13.05
C PHE A 800 -0.57 20.77 11.98
N ALA A 801 -0.61 21.96 11.42
CA ALA A 801 0.42 22.44 10.49
C ALA A 801 1.82 22.45 11.12
N CYS A 802 1.92 22.77 12.42
CA CYS A 802 3.21 22.78 13.12
C CYS A 802 3.71 21.35 13.44
N ALA A 803 2.81 20.41 13.77
CA ALA A 803 3.18 19.01 14.02
C ALA A 803 3.60 18.27 12.74
N LEU A 804 3.07 18.66 11.57
CA LEU A 804 3.48 18.13 10.27
C LEU A 804 4.74 18.83 9.70
N ARG A 805 5.18 19.94 10.28
CA ARG A 805 6.31 20.75 9.79
C ARG A 805 7.67 20.13 10.12
N GLU A 806 7.75 19.23 11.07
CA GLU A 806 8.99 18.64 11.59
C GLU A 806 9.20 17.17 11.14
N ASN A 807 8.35 16.65 10.26
CA ASN A 807 8.53 15.42 9.51
C ASN A 807 8.83 15.77 8.05
#